data_1438ff4dba7b53bef9bc294b4a1295c1
#
_entry.id   1438ff4dba7b53bef9bc294b4a1295c1
#
_cell.length_a   1.000
_cell.length_b   1.000
_cell.length_c   1.000
_cell.angle_alpha   90.00
_cell.angle_beta   90.00
_cell.angle_gamma   90.00
#
_symmetry.space_group_name_H-M   'P 1'
#
loop_
_entity.id
_entity.type
_entity.pdbx_description
1 polymer ?
#
loop_
_entity_poly.entity_id
_entity_poly.type
_entity_poly.pdbx_seq_one_letter_code
_entity_poly.pdbx_strand_id
1 'polypeptide(L)'
;MGIRKKCLIITLLCFSSLMHASEFMFKHLEVKDGLSNNQVLDIFKDSEGFMWFATASGLNRYDGCQMTLFRSNNADPASLPDNYIKSIQEDYKGNLWILTGVGYVIYNSESETFDREVHAWLCEVGIDGTPALVYIDHNKNMWFYIKGKGCYLYIPESQLLYPLLFDTHQLPEGDITDIVECSKGILLVYNTGRLVCLDTRTNEIKWQQDDLVGELGTDKQGIFTLFVDRDNDIWMYSPLGIWVYNPEQEKWLSWLTNIIKRRSHNMVRAVSQDKQGRIWIGTDQDGIDILDKKTGEVRQLRNKTGDERSLQNNTVMVLYEDSSETMWVGTYKKGISYFNECAFKFGAEYIGDISCIEEDKEGYVWLGTNDVGIIYWNSVTGNRAAFPQKGMDKLTTDAIVCILKAGDGKLWIGTFGGGLICYDNGRIIHYKKNIPERQNSLAHNNVLALAEDKQGIIWIGTLGGGVQSLNPKTGLFTTYNTTSAGLISDYVSSLCMGKEGSLWIGTAQGLSELDIETKKVVNLEGTKSGKEYFSDQNISQVYEDSRGLIWIGTCEGLNVYNPKTDELIILGVEQGVSSPIISGIVEDGNENIWVTTARGITNVIPAVDLKTGRYIFHSCVYDDKDGLQNSGFNLRSIKKLSSGEILMGGLYGINRFRPDDIK
;
A
#
# COMPACT_ATOMS: atom_id res chain seq x y z
N MET A 1 -47.95 1.98 -21.23
CA MET A 1 -47.57 1.65 -19.86
C MET A 1 -46.47 0.56 -19.81
N GLY A 2 -45.64 0.42 -20.84
CA GLY A 2 -44.65 -0.67 -21.01
C GLY A 2 -43.16 -0.21 -21.17
N ILE A 3 -42.91 1.08 -21.27
CA ILE A 3 -41.54 1.59 -21.59
C ILE A 3 -40.78 2.08 -20.33
N ARG A 4 -41.49 2.46 -19.26
CA ARG A 4 -40.87 2.93 -18.01
C ARG A 4 -40.32 1.83 -17.09
N LYS A 5 -40.67 0.56 -17.28
CA LYS A 5 -40.13 -0.55 -16.45
C LYS A 5 -38.83 -1.14 -16.98
N LYS A 6 -38.43 -0.91 -18.25
CA LYS A 6 -37.16 -1.43 -18.79
C LYS A 6 -35.98 -0.53 -18.50
N CYS A 7 -36.19 0.77 -18.29
CA CYS A 7 -35.08 1.68 -17.90
C CYS A 7 -34.65 1.54 -16.43
N LEU A 8 -35.56 1.06 -15.53
CA LEU A 8 -35.24 0.92 -14.12
C LEU A 8 -34.40 -0.33 -13.79
N ILE A 9 -34.45 -1.35 -14.65
CA ILE A 9 -33.69 -2.61 -14.44
C ILE A 9 -32.26 -2.45 -15.02
N ILE A 10 -32.04 -1.62 -16.03
CA ILE A 10 -30.70 -1.36 -16.58
C ILE A 10 -29.90 -0.42 -15.62
N THR A 11 -30.56 0.46 -14.90
CA THR A 11 -29.90 1.34 -13.90
C THR A 11 -29.52 0.60 -12.61
N LEU A 12 -30.19 -0.52 -12.25
CA LEU A 12 -29.84 -1.31 -11.07
C LEU A 12 -28.72 -2.34 -11.32
N LEU A 13 -28.43 -2.69 -12.58
CA LEU A 13 -27.34 -3.61 -12.96
C LEU A 13 -25.99 -2.90 -13.17
N CYS A 14 -25.96 -1.57 -13.23
CA CYS A 14 -24.73 -0.79 -13.28
C CYS A 14 -24.20 -0.36 -11.89
N PHE A 15 -24.90 -0.67 -10.79
CA PHE A 15 -24.49 -0.26 -9.44
C PHE A 15 -23.72 -1.31 -8.64
N SER A 16 -23.43 -2.49 -9.23
CA SER A 16 -22.74 -3.57 -8.52
C SER A 16 -21.28 -3.81 -8.93
N SER A 17 -20.65 -2.92 -9.70
CA SER A 17 -19.25 -3.09 -10.13
C SER A 17 -18.31 -1.94 -9.81
N LEU A 18 -18.65 -1.11 -8.83
CA LEU A 18 -17.73 -0.13 -8.25
C LEU A 18 -17.19 -0.65 -6.90
N MET A 19 -16.72 -1.89 -6.88
CA MET A 19 -15.69 -2.25 -5.91
C MET A 19 -14.42 -1.48 -6.31
N HIS A 20 -13.94 -0.65 -5.41
CA HIS A 20 -12.64 -0.01 -5.53
C HIS A 20 -11.63 -1.10 -5.91
N ALA A 21 -11.10 -1.05 -7.12
CA ALA A 21 -9.94 -1.82 -7.47
C ALA A 21 -8.81 -1.27 -6.58
N SER A 22 -8.50 -1.94 -5.48
CA SER A 22 -7.30 -1.67 -4.72
C SER A 22 -6.14 -1.70 -5.71
N GLU A 23 -5.44 -0.60 -5.85
CA GLU A 23 -4.28 -0.53 -6.72
C GLU A 23 -3.22 -1.43 -6.10
N PHE A 24 -2.68 -2.40 -6.86
CA PHE A 24 -1.62 -3.28 -6.37
C PHE A 24 -0.38 -2.43 -6.13
N MET A 25 -0.05 -2.21 -4.86
CA MET A 25 1.11 -1.47 -4.44
C MET A 25 2.16 -2.42 -3.89
N PHE A 26 3.37 -2.38 -4.43
CA PHE A 26 4.47 -3.24 -4.04
C PHE A 26 5.43 -2.52 -3.10
N LYS A 27 5.99 -3.29 -2.16
CA LYS A 27 7.24 -2.99 -1.45
C LYS A 27 8.39 -3.73 -2.13
N HIS A 28 9.63 -3.31 -1.89
CA HIS A 28 10.79 -3.84 -2.60
C HIS A 28 11.94 -4.14 -1.66
N LEU A 29 12.71 -5.18 -2.03
CA LEU A 29 14.00 -5.53 -1.41
C LEU A 29 15.04 -5.69 -2.53
N GLU A 30 16.11 -4.94 -2.44
CA GLU A 30 17.20 -4.92 -3.39
C GLU A 30 18.56 -5.15 -2.71
N VAL A 31 19.65 -5.12 -3.47
CA VAL A 31 21.01 -5.21 -2.92
C VAL A 31 21.30 -4.12 -1.87
N LYS A 32 20.71 -2.92 -2.00
CA LYS A 32 20.82 -1.86 -0.99
C LYS A 32 20.19 -2.24 0.36
N ASP A 33 19.23 -3.17 0.36
CA ASP A 33 18.52 -3.66 1.53
C ASP A 33 19.14 -4.97 2.08
N GLY A 34 20.30 -5.38 1.54
CA GLY A 34 21.07 -6.54 1.99
C GLY A 34 20.95 -7.79 1.13
N LEU A 35 20.16 -7.78 0.03
CA LEU A 35 20.05 -8.90 -0.88
C LEU A 35 21.40 -9.15 -1.59
N SER A 36 21.78 -10.42 -1.75
CA SER A 36 23.07 -10.80 -2.37
C SER A 36 23.16 -10.44 -3.86
N ASN A 37 22.04 -10.48 -4.56
CA ASN A 37 21.93 -10.16 -5.99
C ASN A 37 20.49 -9.83 -6.37
N ASN A 38 20.30 -8.90 -7.29
CA ASN A 38 18.97 -8.50 -7.78
C ASN A 38 18.32 -9.49 -8.75
N GLN A 39 19.03 -10.55 -9.18
CA GLN A 39 18.44 -11.66 -9.90
C GLN A 39 17.99 -12.74 -8.92
N VAL A 40 16.70 -12.84 -8.71
CA VAL A 40 16.07 -13.80 -7.79
C VAL A 40 15.51 -14.96 -8.59
N LEU A 41 15.89 -16.18 -8.22
CA LEU A 41 15.58 -17.41 -8.97
C LEU A 41 14.52 -18.25 -8.27
N ASP A 42 14.51 -18.22 -6.93
CA ASP A 42 13.50 -18.92 -6.13
C ASP A 42 13.24 -18.21 -4.81
N ILE A 43 12.04 -18.41 -4.25
CA ILE A 43 11.58 -17.84 -2.99
C ILE A 43 10.89 -18.95 -2.19
N PHE A 44 11.25 -19.07 -0.93
CA PHE A 44 10.72 -20.11 -0.06
C PHE A 44 10.55 -19.58 1.37
N LYS A 45 9.50 -20.01 2.08
CA LYS A 45 9.31 -19.75 3.50
C LYS A 45 9.46 -21.05 4.27
N ASP A 46 10.41 -21.10 5.22
CA ASP A 46 10.61 -22.28 6.05
C ASP A 46 9.56 -22.41 7.17
N SER A 47 9.58 -23.53 7.86
CA SER A 47 8.68 -23.85 8.96
C SER A 47 8.92 -22.99 10.21
N GLU A 48 10.09 -22.35 10.34
CA GLU A 48 10.42 -21.40 11.41
C GLU A 48 9.91 -19.97 11.09
N GLY A 49 9.48 -19.71 9.86
CA GLY A 49 8.90 -18.44 9.40
C GLY A 49 9.87 -17.51 8.67
N PHE A 50 11.13 -17.92 8.47
CA PHE A 50 12.08 -17.14 7.68
C PHE A 50 11.78 -17.24 6.18
N MET A 51 11.94 -16.09 5.50
CA MET A 51 11.91 -16.07 4.03
C MET A 51 13.31 -16.32 3.47
N TRP A 52 13.40 -17.23 2.54
CA TRP A 52 14.64 -17.58 1.86
C TRP A 52 14.58 -17.14 0.40
N PHE A 53 15.65 -16.49 -0.05
CA PHE A 53 15.77 -15.99 -1.42
C PHE A 53 16.99 -16.60 -2.10
N ALA A 54 16.73 -17.42 -3.09
CA ALA A 54 17.76 -17.97 -3.99
C ALA A 54 18.11 -16.92 -5.04
N THR A 55 19.37 -16.58 -5.16
CA THR A 55 19.83 -15.61 -6.16
C THR A 55 20.96 -16.15 -7.04
N ALA A 56 21.28 -15.40 -8.09
CA ALA A 56 22.43 -15.72 -8.95
C ALA A 56 23.79 -15.56 -8.24
N SER A 57 23.85 -15.05 -7.00
CA SER A 57 25.13 -14.77 -6.30
C SER A 57 25.05 -14.94 -4.78
N GLY A 58 24.30 -15.93 -4.32
CA GLY A 58 24.20 -16.30 -2.92
C GLY A 58 22.78 -16.67 -2.49
N LEU A 59 22.68 -17.20 -1.29
CA LEU A 59 21.45 -17.52 -0.60
C LEU A 59 21.22 -16.48 0.50
N ASN A 60 19.97 -16.08 0.69
CA ASN A 60 19.62 -15.05 1.66
C ASN A 60 18.50 -15.55 2.56
N ARG A 61 18.62 -15.34 3.87
CA ARG A 61 17.57 -15.56 4.87
C ARG A 61 17.08 -14.20 5.38
N TYR A 62 15.78 -13.97 5.38
CA TYR A 62 15.15 -12.74 5.79
C TYR A 62 14.16 -12.99 6.94
N ASP A 63 14.31 -12.25 8.03
CA ASP A 63 13.49 -12.35 9.25
C ASP A 63 12.32 -11.35 9.31
N GLY A 64 12.11 -10.60 8.23
CA GLY A 64 11.15 -9.49 8.17
C GLY A 64 11.79 -8.11 8.37
N CYS A 65 13.01 -8.05 8.89
CA CYS A 65 13.75 -6.81 9.17
C CYS A 65 15.18 -6.84 8.60
N GLN A 66 15.88 -7.96 8.78
CA GLN A 66 17.31 -8.10 8.43
C GLN A 66 17.54 -9.24 7.45
N MET A 67 18.56 -9.07 6.63
CA MET A 67 18.98 -10.04 5.63
C MET A 67 20.29 -10.69 6.09
N THR A 68 20.28 -12.04 6.28
CA THR A 68 21.49 -12.84 6.50
C THR A 68 21.91 -13.44 5.17
N LEU A 69 23.18 -13.26 4.82
CA LEU A 69 23.74 -13.67 3.54
C LEU A 69 24.66 -14.89 3.69
N PHE A 70 24.41 -15.93 2.88
CA PHE A 70 25.27 -17.12 2.75
C PHE A 70 25.93 -17.15 1.37
N ARG A 71 27.25 -17.36 1.37
CA ARG A 71 28.07 -17.44 0.15
C ARG A 71 29.06 -18.60 0.21
N SER A 72 29.51 -19.02 -0.96
CA SER A 72 30.57 -19.99 -1.11
C SER A 72 31.90 -19.43 -0.56
N ASN A 73 32.57 -20.25 0.24
CA ASN A 73 33.93 -20.01 0.73
C ASN A 73 34.75 -21.29 0.55
N ASN A 74 35.76 -21.25 -0.31
CA ASN A 74 36.61 -22.41 -0.58
C ASN A 74 37.45 -22.84 0.63
N ALA A 75 37.70 -21.96 1.58
CA ALA A 75 38.42 -22.27 2.80
C ALA A 75 37.54 -22.90 3.90
N ASP A 76 36.23 -22.85 3.75
CA ASP A 76 35.26 -23.37 4.70
C ASP A 76 34.36 -24.44 4.05
N PRO A 77 34.61 -25.73 4.37
CA PRO A 77 33.82 -26.85 3.83
C PRO A 77 32.35 -26.82 4.28
N ALA A 78 32.00 -26.12 5.36
CA ALA A 78 30.65 -25.95 5.87
C ALA A 78 29.88 -24.79 5.21
N SER A 79 30.52 -24.09 4.28
CA SER A 79 29.85 -23.03 3.50
C SER A 79 29.17 -23.62 2.24
N LEU A 80 28.39 -22.79 1.51
CA LEU A 80 27.83 -23.16 0.19
C LEU A 80 28.92 -23.64 -0.77
N PRO A 81 28.63 -24.66 -1.61
CA PRO A 81 29.59 -25.11 -2.63
C PRO A 81 29.66 -24.16 -3.84
N ASP A 82 28.59 -23.46 -4.12
CA ASP A 82 28.44 -22.52 -5.23
C ASP A 82 27.46 -21.39 -4.88
N ASN A 83 27.62 -20.23 -5.48
CA ASN A 83 26.79 -19.06 -5.24
C ASN A 83 25.53 -18.99 -6.13
N TYR A 84 25.46 -19.77 -7.20
CA TYR A 84 24.30 -19.78 -8.09
C TYR A 84 23.23 -20.74 -7.55
N ILE A 85 22.19 -20.19 -6.92
CA ILE A 85 21.14 -20.95 -6.24
C ILE A 85 19.90 -21.01 -7.11
N LYS A 86 19.38 -22.22 -7.39
CA LYS A 86 18.27 -22.44 -8.32
C LYS A 86 16.93 -22.69 -7.63
N SER A 87 16.92 -23.53 -6.57
CA SER A 87 15.70 -23.86 -5.84
C SER A 87 15.98 -24.22 -4.38
N ILE A 88 14.94 -24.12 -3.54
CA ILE A 88 14.97 -24.36 -2.10
C ILE A 88 13.73 -25.18 -1.72
N GLN A 89 13.91 -26.24 -0.94
CA GLN A 89 12.81 -27.02 -0.34
C GLN A 89 13.17 -27.46 1.07
N GLU A 90 12.19 -27.64 1.94
CA GLU A 90 12.38 -28.04 3.32
C GLU A 90 11.97 -29.48 3.55
N ASP A 91 12.86 -30.29 4.18
CA ASP A 91 12.62 -31.69 4.50
C ASP A 91 11.84 -31.88 5.82
N TYR A 92 11.62 -33.12 6.20
CA TYR A 92 10.91 -33.54 7.40
C TYR A 92 11.63 -33.19 8.72
N LYS A 93 12.91 -32.83 8.67
CA LYS A 93 13.72 -32.37 9.83
C LYS A 93 13.82 -30.85 9.92
N GLY A 94 13.25 -30.11 8.97
CA GLY A 94 13.43 -28.68 8.84
C GLY A 94 14.75 -28.27 8.19
N ASN A 95 15.51 -29.22 7.59
CA ASN A 95 16.69 -28.87 6.81
C ASN A 95 16.29 -28.43 5.41
N LEU A 96 17.07 -27.51 4.82
CA LEU A 96 16.78 -27.04 3.47
C LEU A 96 17.62 -27.78 2.44
N TRP A 97 16.94 -28.37 1.47
CA TRP A 97 17.52 -28.93 0.26
C TRP A 97 17.65 -27.85 -0.80
N ILE A 98 18.88 -27.50 -1.12
CA ILE A 98 19.19 -26.35 -1.96
C ILE A 98 19.87 -26.86 -3.24
N LEU A 99 19.27 -26.56 -4.40
CA LEU A 99 19.89 -26.82 -5.69
C LEU A 99 20.79 -25.65 -6.08
N THR A 100 22.06 -25.93 -6.18
CA THR A 100 23.09 -24.98 -6.65
C THR A 100 23.47 -25.22 -8.13
N GLY A 101 24.40 -24.41 -8.65
CA GLY A 101 24.96 -24.63 -9.98
C GLY A 101 25.71 -25.97 -10.14
N VAL A 102 26.23 -26.51 -9.04
CA VAL A 102 27.05 -27.75 -9.03
C VAL A 102 26.28 -28.95 -8.47
N GLY A 103 25.06 -28.81 -7.98
CA GLY A 103 24.24 -29.90 -7.43
C GLY A 103 23.54 -29.51 -6.14
N TYR A 104 22.90 -30.51 -5.51
CA TYR A 104 22.21 -30.30 -4.22
C TYR A 104 23.17 -30.20 -3.06
N VAL A 105 22.82 -29.41 -2.08
CA VAL A 105 23.44 -29.24 -0.76
C VAL A 105 22.32 -29.15 0.30
N ILE A 106 22.60 -29.66 1.50
CA ILE A 106 21.64 -29.63 2.61
C ILE A 106 22.11 -28.56 3.61
N TYR A 107 21.27 -27.57 3.86
CA TYR A 107 21.48 -26.62 4.96
C TYR A 107 20.84 -27.17 6.23
N ASN A 108 21.66 -27.35 7.26
CA ASN A 108 21.20 -27.74 8.58
C ASN A 108 20.84 -26.49 9.38
N SER A 109 19.57 -26.35 9.77
CA SER A 109 19.05 -25.17 10.47
C SER A 109 19.58 -25.05 11.90
N GLU A 110 19.85 -26.18 12.60
CA GLU A 110 20.35 -26.16 13.98
C GLU A 110 21.81 -25.69 14.07
N SER A 111 22.66 -26.14 13.14
CA SER A 111 24.10 -25.81 13.14
C SER A 111 24.45 -24.62 12.25
N GLU A 112 23.50 -24.14 11.42
CA GLU A 112 23.69 -23.12 10.37
C GLU A 112 24.82 -23.46 9.38
N THR A 113 24.99 -24.76 9.04
CA THR A 113 26.06 -25.26 8.17
C THR A 113 25.51 -25.96 6.94
N PHE A 114 26.32 -26.06 5.89
CA PHE A 114 25.97 -26.75 4.63
C PHE A 114 26.68 -28.08 4.53
N ASP A 115 25.91 -29.17 4.43
CA ASP A 115 26.42 -30.49 4.14
C ASP A 115 26.47 -30.68 2.62
N ARG A 116 27.67 -30.91 2.09
CA ARG A 116 27.94 -31.10 0.66
C ARG A 116 27.91 -32.57 0.23
N GLU A 117 27.89 -33.50 1.20
CA GLU A 117 28.00 -34.95 0.97
C GLU A 117 26.62 -35.61 0.73
N VAL A 118 25.74 -34.92 -0.02
CA VAL A 118 24.37 -35.40 -0.34
C VAL A 118 24.38 -36.76 -0.97
N HIS A 119 25.40 -37.08 -1.82
CA HIS A 119 25.53 -38.40 -2.44
C HIS A 119 25.78 -39.51 -1.41
N ALA A 120 26.54 -39.28 -0.36
CA ALA A 120 26.76 -40.24 0.71
C ALA A 120 25.44 -40.59 1.41
N TRP A 121 24.65 -39.59 1.75
CA TRP A 121 23.32 -39.76 2.34
C TRP A 121 22.38 -40.54 1.40
N LEU A 122 22.36 -40.23 0.10
CA LEU A 122 21.56 -40.99 -0.89
C LEU A 122 21.93 -42.45 -0.97
N CYS A 123 23.23 -42.76 -0.96
CA CYS A 123 23.73 -44.13 -0.94
C CYS A 123 23.30 -44.88 0.35
N GLU A 124 23.33 -44.23 1.50
CA GLU A 124 22.87 -44.80 2.78
C GLU A 124 21.39 -45.20 2.73
N VAL A 125 20.53 -44.41 2.09
CA VAL A 125 19.11 -44.72 1.93
C VAL A 125 18.84 -45.66 0.75
N GLY A 126 19.85 -46.05 -0.05
CA GLY A 126 19.75 -47.00 -1.14
C GLY A 126 19.54 -46.40 -2.54
N ILE A 127 19.80 -45.11 -2.71
CA ILE A 127 19.69 -44.38 -4.00
C ILE A 127 21.09 -44.21 -4.59
N ASP A 128 21.37 -44.91 -5.68
CA ASP A 128 22.63 -44.75 -6.42
C ASP A 128 22.44 -43.73 -7.56
N GLY A 129 23.05 -42.58 -7.42
CA GLY A 129 23.06 -41.50 -8.44
C GLY A 129 22.88 -40.13 -7.86
N THR A 130 23.03 -39.13 -8.73
CA THR A 130 22.81 -37.70 -8.37
C THR A 130 21.40 -37.28 -8.79
N PRO A 131 20.60 -36.72 -7.91
CA PRO A 131 19.25 -36.32 -8.25
C PRO A 131 19.28 -35.07 -9.17
N ALA A 132 18.53 -35.17 -10.25
CA ALA A 132 18.27 -34.04 -11.13
C ALA A 132 17.14 -33.16 -10.59
N LEU A 133 16.16 -33.80 -9.90
CA LEU A 133 15.07 -33.11 -9.18
C LEU A 133 14.90 -33.76 -7.80
N VAL A 134 14.62 -32.94 -6.82
CA VAL A 134 14.11 -33.33 -5.50
C VAL A 134 12.77 -32.62 -5.31
N TYR A 135 11.76 -33.37 -4.87
CA TYR A 135 10.45 -32.79 -4.51
C TYR A 135 10.02 -33.36 -3.15
N ILE A 136 9.49 -32.53 -2.30
CA ILE A 136 9.03 -32.90 -0.97
C ILE A 136 7.53 -32.64 -0.90
N ASP A 137 6.74 -33.71 -0.71
CA ASP A 137 5.28 -33.66 -0.70
C ASP A 137 4.73 -33.12 0.65
N HIS A 138 3.42 -32.89 0.73
CA HIS A 138 2.79 -32.35 1.93
C HIS A 138 2.91 -33.26 3.16
N ASN A 139 3.11 -34.56 2.96
CA ASN A 139 3.39 -35.57 4.01
C ASN A 139 4.88 -35.61 4.38
N LYS A 140 5.69 -34.70 3.82
CA LYS A 140 7.15 -34.67 3.98
C LYS A 140 7.86 -35.91 3.44
N ASN A 141 7.24 -36.70 2.54
CA ASN A 141 7.93 -37.73 1.78
C ASN A 141 8.79 -37.06 0.70
N MET A 142 9.91 -37.72 0.38
CA MET A 142 10.91 -37.15 -0.51
C MET A 142 10.94 -37.92 -1.84
N TRP A 143 10.79 -37.24 -2.93
CA TRP A 143 10.82 -37.73 -4.29
C TRP A 143 12.11 -37.33 -4.97
N PHE A 144 12.86 -38.29 -5.47
CA PHE A 144 14.12 -38.06 -6.17
C PHE A 144 14.01 -38.53 -7.60
N TYR A 145 14.24 -37.69 -8.56
CA TYR A 145 14.39 -38.06 -9.96
C TYR A 145 15.87 -38.23 -10.31
N ILE A 146 16.26 -39.41 -10.73
CA ILE A 146 17.62 -39.74 -11.22
C ILE A 146 17.53 -39.89 -12.74
N LYS A 147 18.21 -39.01 -13.46
CA LYS A 147 18.16 -38.98 -14.92
C LYS A 147 18.59 -40.33 -15.52
N GLY A 148 17.77 -40.86 -16.44
CA GLY A 148 17.98 -42.14 -17.10
C GLY A 148 17.67 -43.38 -16.25
N LYS A 149 17.34 -43.23 -14.96
CA LYS A 149 16.96 -44.36 -14.08
C LYS A 149 15.46 -44.34 -13.72
N GLY A 150 14.91 -43.20 -13.33
CA GLY A 150 13.52 -43.06 -12.89
C GLY A 150 13.39 -42.25 -11.62
N CYS A 151 12.31 -42.45 -10.89
CA CYS A 151 12.03 -41.80 -9.62
C CYS A 151 12.21 -42.76 -8.43
N TYR A 152 12.51 -42.17 -7.28
CA TYR A 152 12.58 -42.87 -6.00
C TYR A 152 11.74 -42.11 -5.00
N LEU A 153 10.84 -42.81 -4.31
CA LEU A 153 10.09 -42.29 -3.18
C LEU A 153 10.72 -42.78 -1.89
N TYR A 154 11.19 -41.85 -1.07
CA TYR A 154 11.65 -42.16 0.30
C TYR A 154 10.62 -41.63 1.30
N ILE A 155 10.16 -42.52 2.20
CA ILE A 155 9.21 -42.24 3.27
C ILE A 155 10.00 -42.20 4.58
N PRO A 156 10.31 -41.00 5.12
CA PRO A 156 11.16 -40.85 6.30
C PRO A 156 10.61 -41.52 7.55
N GLU A 157 9.28 -41.45 7.77
CA GLU A 157 8.61 -41.99 8.97
C GLU A 157 8.86 -43.53 9.11
N SER A 158 8.81 -44.25 8.01
CA SER A 158 9.02 -45.72 7.97
C SER A 158 10.41 -46.10 7.51
N GLN A 159 11.23 -45.19 7.04
CA GLN A 159 12.53 -45.39 6.40
C GLN A 159 12.46 -46.35 5.18
N LEU A 160 11.33 -46.33 4.47
CA LEU A 160 11.11 -47.14 3.29
C LEU A 160 11.49 -46.40 2.02
N LEU A 161 12.11 -47.12 1.09
CA LEU A 161 12.43 -46.64 -0.24
C LEU A 161 11.65 -47.45 -1.30
N TYR A 162 10.95 -46.73 -2.18
CA TYR A 162 10.23 -47.30 -3.32
C TYR A 162 10.85 -46.81 -4.62
N PRO A 163 11.57 -47.64 -5.36
CA PRO A 163 12.09 -47.33 -6.69
C PRO A 163 10.97 -47.42 -7.73
N LEU A 164 10.85 -46.44 -8.60
CA LEU A 164 9.95 -46.39 -9.76
C LEU A 164 10.79 -46.17 -11.01
N LEU A 165 11.27 -47.31 -11.57
CA LEU A 165 12.33 -47.32 -12.57
C LEU A 165 11.77 -47.43 -14.00
N PHE A 166 12.49 -46.86 -14.96
CA PHE A 166 12.16 -46.95 -16.38
C PHE A 166 12.35 -48.36 -16.95
N ASP A 167 13.41 -49.04 -16.55
CA ASP A 167 13.75 -50.40 -17.02
C ASP A 167 12.75 -51.49 -16.57
N THR A 168 12.04 -51.24 -15.49
CA THR A 168 10.97 -52.12 -15.01
C THR A 168 9.60 -51.77 -15.60
N HIS A 169 9.54 -50.76 -16.50
CA HIS A 169 8.31 -50.22 -17.10
C HIS A 169 7.27 -49.69 -16.10
N GLN A 170 7.69 -49.35 -14.89
CA GLN A 170 6.83 -48.69 -13.88
C GLN A 170 6.54 -47.24 -14.25
N LEU A 171 7.46 -46.59 -14.97
CA LEU A 171 7.32 -45.26 -15.53
C LEU A 171 7.64 -45.30 -17.05
N PRO A 172 7.02 -44.42 -17.86
CA PRO A 172 7.42 -44.17 -19.22
C PRO A 172 8.84 -43.61 -19.30
N GLU A 173 9.61 -44.04 -20.29
CA GLU A 173 10.94 -43.47 -20.54
C GLU A 173 10.86 -42.01 -20.95
N GLY A 174 11.82 -41.22 -20.52
CA GLY A 174 11.97 -39.80 -20.88
C GLY A 174 12.57 -38.97 -19.77
N ASP A 175 12.88 -37.73 -20.10
CA ASP A 175 13.38 -36.75 -19.11
C ASP A 175 12.21 -36.11 -18.38
N ILE A 176 12.14 -36.29 -17.07
CA ILE A 176 11.20 -35.62 -16.19
C ILE A 176 11.74 -34.21 -15.89
N THR A 177 10.91 -33.19 -16.06
CA THR A 177 11.32 -31.77 -15.90
C THR A 177 10.76 -31.12 -14.66
N ASP A 178 9.66 -31.65 -14.10
CA ASP A 178 9.10 -31.18 -12.83
C ASP A 178 8.24 -32.27 -12.17
N ILE A 179 8.07 -32.12 -10.83
CA ILE A 179 7.29 -33.00 -9.96
C ILE A 179 6.46 -32.08 -9.05
N VAL A 180 5.14 -32.32 -8.98
CA VAL A 180 4.25 -31.60 -8.08
C VAL A 180 3.13 -32.51 -7.55
N GLU A 181 2.62 -32.19 -6.39
CA GLU A 181 1.47 -32.91 -5.82
C GLU A 181 0.13 -32.29 -6.28
N CYS A 182 -0.87 -33.14 -6.50
CA CYS A 182 -2.26 -32.76 -6.70
C CYS A 182 -3.19 -33.61 -5.84
N SER A 183 -4.48 -33.29 -5.79
CA SER A 183 -5.47 -34.05 -4.98
C SER A 183 -5.56 -35.54 -5.36
N LYS A 184 -5.10 -35.93 -6.54
CA LYS A 184 -5.16 -37.30 -7.04
C LYS A 184 -3.86 -38.11 -6.87
N GLY A 185 -2.76 -37.43 -6.53
CA GLY A 185 -1.47 -38.07 -6.36
C GLY A 185 -0.31 -37.17 -6.76
N ILE A 186 0.79 -37.74 -7.14
CA ILE A 186 2.01 -37.06 -7.61
C ILE A 186 2.01 -36.97 -9.13
N LEU A 187 2.20 -35.76 -9.62
CA LEU A 187 2.30 -35.45 -11.05
C LEU A 187 3.77 -35.37 -11.46
N LEU A 188 4.06 -36.03 -12.56
CA LEU A 188 5.35 -35.96 -13.25
C LEU A 188 5.09 -35.32 -14.63
N VAL A 189 5.86 -34.30 -15.00
CA VAL A 189 5.85 -33.77 -16.36
C VAL A 189 7.17 -34.09 -17.06
N TYR A 190 7.05 -34.55 -18.29
CA TYR A 190 8.20 -34.93 -19.13
C TYR A 190 8.55 -33.76 -20.07
N ASN A 191 9.77 -33.77 -20.56
CA ASN A 191 10.29 -32.82 -21.53
C ASN A 191 9.52 -32.81 -22.86
N THR A 192 8.68 -33.81 -23.12
CA THR A 192 7.78 -33.92 -24.28
C THR A 192 6.44 -33.24 -24.04
N GLY A 193 6.13 -32.81 -22.81
CA GLY A 193 4.80 -32.32 -22.41
C GLY A 193 3.84 -33.41 -21.95
N ARG A 194 4.30 -34.67 -21.85
CA ARG A 194 3.55 -35.80 -21.24
C ARG A 194 3.34 -35.52 -19.75
N LEU A 195 2.10 -35.75 -19.26
CA LEU A 195 1.76 -35.76 -17.85
C LEU A 195 1.50 -37.19 -17.38
N VAL A 196 2.05 -37.56 -16.23
CA VAL A 196 1.79 -38.82 -15.55
C VAL A 196 1.40 -38.54 -14.11
N CYS A 197 0.29 -39.13 -13.66
CA CYS A 197 -0.13 -39.05 -12.27
C CYS A 197 0.05 -40.41 -11.59
N LEU A 198 0.78 -40.41 -10.49
CA LEU A 198 0.99 -41.57 -9.64
C LEU A 198 0.02 -41.58 -8.47
N ASP A 199 -0.59 -42.69 -8.16
CA ASP A 199 -1.36 -42.87 -6.91
C ASP A 199 -0.36 -43.00 -5.74
N THR A 200 -0.46 -42.16 -4.75
CA THR A 200 0.46 -42.11 -3.58
C THR A 200 0.33 -43.32 -2.64
N ARG A 201 -0.73 -44.15 -2.78
CA ARG A 201 -0.94 -45.34 -1.97
C ARG A 201 -0.40 -46.60 -2.59
N THR A 202 -0.51 -46.72 -3.92
CA THR A 202 -0.03 -47.93 -4.67
C THR A 202 1.28 -47.71 -5.37
N ASN A 203 1.69 -46.42 -5.55
CA ASN A 203 2.84 -46.01 -6.36
C ASN A 203 2.72 -46.41 -7.83
N GLU A 204 1.51 -46.69 -8.31
CA GLU A 204 1.23 -47.03 -9.70
C GLU A 204 0.72 -45.85 -10.50
N ILE A 205 0.84 -45.94 -11.83
CA ILE A 205 0.27 -44.91 -12.70
C ILE A 205 -1.24 -44.96 -12.62
N LYS A 206 -1.84 -43.86 -12.14
CA LYS A 206 -3.29 -43.69 -12.04
C LYS A 206 -3.91 -43.26 -13.36
N TRP A 207 -3.24 -42.32 -14.03
CA TRP A 207 -3.57 -41.87 -15.38
C TRP A 207 -2.35 -41.22 -16.06
N GLN A 208 -2.41 -41.15 -17.38
CA GLN A 208 -1.42 -40.49 -18.21
C GLN A 208 -2.12 -39.66 -19.28
N GLN A 209 -1.51 -38.54 -19.66
CA GLN A 209 -2.02 -37.63 -20.68
C GLN A 209 -0.93 -37.29 -21.68
N ASP A 210 -1.16 -37.66 -22.95
CA ASP A 210 -0.20 -37.53 -24.05
C ASP A 210 -0.70 -36.54 -25.15
N ASP A 211 -1.90 -35.94 -25.02
CA ASP A 211 -2.49 -35.13 -26.07
C ASP A 211 -1.59 -33.96 -26.50
N LEU A 212 -0.88 -33.36 -25.54
CA LEU A 212 0.02 -32.25 -25.81
C LEU A 212 1.25 -32.66 -26.62
N VAL A 213 1.72 -33.91 -26.46
CA VAL A 213 2.83 -34.46 -27.25
C VAL A 213 2.49 -34.44 -28.72
N GLY A 214 1.24 -34.78 -29.07
CA GLY A 214 0.74 -34.74 -30.44
C GLY A 214 0.59 -33.27 -30.99
N GLU A 215 0.21 -32.35 -30.14
CA GLU A 215 0.00 -30.94 -30.51
C GLU A 215 1.33 -30.18 -30.70
N LEU A 216 2.35 -30.46 -29.86
CA LEU A 216 3.66 -29.81 -29.92
C LEU A 216 4.56 -30.41 -31.02
N GLY A 217 4.32 -31.67 -31.43
CA GLY A 217 5.16 -32.44 -32.34
C GLY A 217 6.33 -33.09 -31.63
N THR A 218 6.72 -34.27 -32.09
CA THR A 218 7.76 -35.12 -31.46
C THR A 218 9.16 -34.50 -31.40
N ASP A 219 9.41 -33.46 -32.19
CA ASP A 219 10.74 -32.85 -32.30
C ASP A 219 10.92 -31.65 -31.32
N LYS A 220 9.85 -31.24 -30.65
CA LYS A 220 9.90 -30.12 -29.68
C LYS A 220 9.99 -30.67 -28.25
N GLN A 221 11.16 -30.52 -27.67
CA GLN A 221 11.41 -30.80 -26.26
C GLN A 221 11.52 -29.47 -25.51
N GLY A 222 10.98 -29.43 -24.30
CA GLY A 222 11.01 -28.24 -23.43
C GLY A 222 11.20 -28.58 -21.97
N ILE A 223 11.56 -27.59 -21.18
CA ILE A 223 11.49 -27.67 -19.73
C ILE A 223 10.09 -27.15 -19.36
N PHE A 224 9.23 -28.09 -18.97
CA PHE A 224 7.90 -27.79 -18.46
C PHE A 224 7.94 -27.68 -16.95
N THR A 225 7.20 -26.70 -16.41
CA THR A 225 6.99 -26.51 -14.98
C THR A 225 5.51 -26.63 -14.68
N LEU A 226 5.18 -27.16 -13.51
CA LEU A 226 3.83 -27.41 -13.05
C LEU A 226 3.47 -26.47 -11.89
N PHE A 227 2.22 -26.07 -11.86
CA PHE A 227 1.58 -25.45 -10.70
C PHE A 227 0.16 -26.05 -10.57
N VAL A 228 -0.26 -26.39 -9.36
CA VAL A 228 -1.62 -26.87 -9.09
C VAL A 228 -2.33 -25.84 -8.25
N ASP A 229 -3.45 -25.34 -8.77
CA ASP A 229 -4.24 -24.35 -8.06
C ASP A 229 -5.20 -24.99 -7.02
N ARG A 230 -5.85 -24.17 -6.20
CA ARG A 230 -6.76 -24.65 -5.14
C ARG A 230 -8.03 -25.32 -5.66
N ASP A 231 -8.37 -25.11 -6.92
CA ASP A 231 -9.45 -25.82 -7.61
C ASP A 231 -8.97 -27.15 -8.20
N ASN A 232 -7.69 -27.50 -7.96
CA ASN A 232 -7.00 -28.69 -8.49
C ASN A 232 -6.83 -28.69 -10.02
N ASP A 233 -6.90 -27.50 -10.66
CA ASP A 233 -6.50 -27.37 -12.06
C ASP A 233 -4.97 -27.38 -12.16
N ILE A 234 -4.45 -28.14 -13.13
CA ILE A 234 -3.01 -28.30 -13.37
C ILE A 234 -2.59 -27.28 -14.43
N TRP A 235 -1.76 -26.35 -14.01
CA TRP A 235 -1.14 -25.35 -14.87
C TRP A 235 0.23 -25.85 -15.30
N MET A 236 0.41 -26.07 -16.59
CA MET A 236 1.66 -26.47 -17.18
C MET A 236 2.17 -25.34 -18.07
N TYR A 237 3.40 -24.91 -17.88
CA TYR A 237 3.98 -23.82 -18.63
C TYR A 237 5.45 -24.06 -18.97
N SER A 238 5.88 -23.44 -20.05
CA SER A 238 7.26 -23.50 -20.56
C SER A 238 7.50 -22.29 -21.49
N PRO A 239 8.72 -22.11 -22.01
CA PRO A 239 8.95 -21.15 -23.09
C PRO A 239 8.10 -21.37 -24.35
N LEU A 240 7.50 -22.54 -24.51
CA LEU A 240 6.63 -22.88 -25.64
C LEU A 240 5.19 -22.42 -25.45
N GLY A 241 4.75 -22.17 -24.21
CA GLY A 241 3.39 -21.73 -23.91
C GLY A 241 2.91 -22.08 -22.52
N ILE A 242 1.61 -21.94 -22.32
CA ILE A 242 0.89 -22.29 -21.08
C ILE A 242 -0.36 -23.08 -21.43
N TRP A 243 -0.64 -24.11 -20.66
CA TRP A 243 -1.79 -25.02 -20.81
C TRP A 243 -2.39 -25.29 -19.44
N VAL A 244 -3.70 -25.52 -19.39
CA VAL A 244 -4.42 -25.81 -18.15
C VAL A 244 -5.22 -27.08 -18.34
N TYR A 245 -4.96 -28.10 -17.50
CA TYR A 245 -5.66 -29.38 -17.50
C TYR A 245 -6.49 -29.53 -16.22
N ASN A 246 -7.76 -29.90 -16.38
CA ASN A 246 -8.63 -30.22 -15.26
C ASN A 246 -8.72 -31.74 -15.09
N PRO A 247 -8.18 -32.32 -14.01
CA PRO A 247 -8.14 -33.77 -13.83
C PRO A 247 -9.49 -34.39 -13.42
N GLU A 248 -10.43 -33.57 -12.94
CA GLU A 248 -11.78 -34.05 -12.62
C GLU A 248 -12.65 -34.20 -13.86
N GLN A 249 -12.46 -33.30 -14.83
CA GLN A 249 -13.16 -33.31 -16.10
C GLN A 249 -12.40 -34.04 -17.20
N GLU A 250 -11.18 -34.49 -16.92
CA GLU A 250 -10.26 -35.17 -17.82
C GLU A 250 -10.07 -34.41 -19.14
N LYS A 251 -9.95 -33.06 -19.07
CA LYS A 251 -9.84 -32.23 -20.27
C LYS A 251 -8.95 -31.01 -20.09
N TRP A 252 -8.41 -30.54 -21.23
CA TRP A 252 -7.70 -29.28 -21.34
C TRP A 252 -8.69 -28.10 -21.34
N LEU A 253 -8.45 -27.09 -20.49
CA LEU A 253 -9.28 -25.89 -20.40
C LEU A 253 -8.83 -24.85 -21.44
N SER A 254 -9.09 -25.13 -22.71
CA SER A 254 -8.66 -24.30 -23.84
C SER A 254 -9.11 -22.84 -23.76
N TRP A 255 -10.24 -22.57 -23.12
CA TRP A 255 -10.76 -21.23 -22.96
C TRP A 255 -9.83 -20.37 -22.06
N LEU A 256 -9.29 -20.91 -20.95
CA LEU A 256 -8.30 -20.23 -20.10
C LEU A 256 -6.99 -19.99 -20.85
N THR A 257 -6.47 -21.03 -21.50
CA THR A 257 -5.28 -20.94 -22.35
C THR A 257 -5.41 -19.83 -23.39
N ASN A 258 -6.58 -19.74 -24.05
CA ASN A 258 -6.84 -18.73 -25.08
C ASN A 258 -6.95 -17.31 -24.52
N ILE A 259 -7.49 -17.11 -23.32
CA ILE A 259 -7.50 -15.80 -22.66
C ILE A 259 -6.07 -15.30 -22.47
N ILE A 260 -5.19 -16.15 -21.93
CA ILE A 260 -3.80 -15.78 -21.65
C ILE A 260 -3.04 -15.53 -22.95
N LYS A 261 -3.12 -16.44 -23.93
CA LYS A 261 -2.44 -16.31 -25.24
C LYS A 261 -2.82 -15.04 -26.02
N ARG A 262 -4.03 -14.52 -25.84
CA ARG A 262 -4.48 -13.28 -26.50
C ARG A 262 -3.86 -12.02 -25.89
N ARG A 263 -3.42 -12.06 -24.65
CA ARG A 263 -2.92 -10.91 -23.91
C ARG A 263 -1.41 -10.85 -23.78
N SER A 264 -0.77 -11.97 -23.46
CA SER A 264 0.69 -12.05 -23.35
C SER A 264 1.30 -12.74 -24.59
N HIS A 265 2.19 -12.03 -25.25
CA HIS A 265 2.99 -12.56 -26.37
C HIS A 265 4.33 -13.10 -25.88
N ASN A 266 4.63 -12.94 -24.59
CA ASN A 266 5.89 -13.31 -23.96
C ASN A 266 5.80 -14.61 -23.20
N MET A 267 6.97 -15.23 -22.96
CA MET A 267 7.11 -16.49 -22.27
C MET A 267 6.60 -16.37 -20.83
N VAL A 268 5.80 -17.35 -20.40
CA VAL A 268 5.42 -17.52 -18.99
C VAL A 268 6.59 -18.14 -18.25
N ARG A 269 6.96 -17.55 -17.10
CA ARG A 269 8.06 -18.01 -16.26
C ARG A 269 7.62 -18.52 -14.89
N ALA A 270 6.51 -17.99 -14.38
CA ALA A 270 6.00 -18.38 -13.06
C ALA A 270 4.47 -18.29 -13.04
N VAL A 271 3.86 -19.20 -12.28
CA VAL A 271 2.42 -19.17 -11.98
C VAL A 271 2.24 -19.39 -10.48
N SER A 272 1.37 -18.62 -9.86
CA SER A 272 0.98 -18.76 -8.46
C SER A 272 -0.49 -18.38 -8.29
N GLN A 273 -1.08 -18.66 -7.13
CA GLN A 273 -2.46 -18.28 -6.82
C GLN A 273 -2.49 -17.53 -5.50
N ASP A 274 -3.20 -16.39 -5.44
CA ASP A 274 -3.38 -15.66 -4.20
C ASP A 274 -4.58 -16.18 -3.38
N LYS A 275 -4.70 -15.70 -2.14
CA LYS A 275 -5.76 -16.11 -1.20
C LYS A 275 -7.17 -15.86 -1.77
N GLN A 276 -7.36 -14.84 -2.58
CA GLN A 276 -8.63 -14.54 -3.24
C GLN A 276 -8.95 -15.51 -4.37
N GLY A 277 -8.02 -16.42 -4.70
CA GLY A 277 -8.13 -17.41 -5.77
C GLY A 277 -7.78 -16.88 -7.14
N ARG A 278 -7.21 -15.67 -7.25
CA ARG A 278 -6.75 -15.10 -8.52
C ARG A 278 -5.44 -15.77 -8.91
N ILE A 279 -5.29 -16.07 -10.19
CA ILE A 279 -4.05 -16.66 -10.74
C ILE A 279 -3.11 -15.54 -11.18
N TRP A 280 -1.91 -15.55 -10.63
CA TRP A 280 -0.82 -14.64 -10.98
C TRP A 280 0.10 -15.31 -11.99
N ILE A 281 0.33 -14.70 -13.13
CA ILE A 281 1.12 -15.23 -14.23
C ILE A 281 2.26 -14.26 -14.51
N GLY A 282 3.46 -14.65 -14.09
CA GLY A 282 4.69 -13.90 -14.30
C GLY A 282 5.27 -14.18 -15.68
N THR A 283 5.67 -13.13 -16.40
CA THR A 283 6.13 -13.20 -17.77
C THR A 283 7.55 -12.67 -17.96
N ASP A 284 8.14 -13.00 -19.08
CA ASP A 284 9.40 -12.38 -19.52
C ASP A 284 9.08 -11.08 -20.28
N GLN A 285 9.34 -9.92 -19.66
CA GLN A 285 9.20 -8.54 -20.18
C GLN A 285 7.78 -7.92 -20.15
N ASP A 286 6.70 -8.66 -19.88
CA ASP A 286 5.34 -8.10 -19.86
C ASP A 286 4.78 -7.88 -18.43
N GLY A 287 5.57 -8.17 -17.39
CA GLY A 287 5.14 -8.05 -16.00
C GLY A 287 4.30 -9.22 -15.54
N ILE A 288 3.19 -8.94 -14.87
CA ILE A 288 2.31 -9.94 -14.27
C ILE A 288 0.90 -9.77 -14.83
N ASP A 289 0.30 -10.85 -15.28
CA ASP A 289 -1.14 -10.93 -15.54
C ASP A 289 -1.84 -11.58 -14.36
N ILE A 290 -2.85 -10.93 -13.80
CA ILE A 290 -3.70 -11.47 -12.74
C ILE A 290 -5.03 -11.85 -13.34
N LEU A 291 -5.33 -13.15 -13.34
CA LEU A 291 -6.54 -13.73 -13.91
C LEU A 291 -7.54 -14.10 -12.80
N ASP A 292 -8.73 -13.57 -12.86
CA ASP A 292 -9.88 -14.11 -12.13
C ASP A 292 -10.52 -15.24 -12.95
N LYS A 293 -10.39 -16.47 -12.47
CA LYS A 293 -10.94 -17.66 -13.17
C LYS A 293 -12.45 -17.64 -13.29
N LYS A 294 -13.17 -16.99 -12.37
CA LYS A 294 -14.64 -16.98 -12.34
C LYS A 294 -15.23 -16.03 -13.37
N THR A 295 -14.62 -14.86 -13.54
CA THR A 295 -15.09 -13.83 -14.45
C THR A 295 -14.37 -13.88 -15.80
N GLY A 296 -13.18 -14.48 -15.87
CA GLY A 296 -12.28 -14.43 -17.02
C GLY A 296 -11.60 -13.06 -17.21
N GLU A 297 -11.73 -12.19 -16.23
CA GLU A 297 -11.10 -10.88 -16.26
C GLU A 297 -9.59 -11.01 -16.01
N VAL A 298 -8.78 -10.28 -16.77
CA VAL A 298 -7.33 -10.23 -16.62
C VAL A 298 -6.89 -8.80 -16.39
N ARG A 299 -6.19 -8.57 -15.29
CA ARG A 299 -5.54 -7.31 -14.95
C ARG A 299 -4.04 -7.45 -15.13
N GLN A 300 -3.41 -6.50 -15.83
CA GLN A 300 -1.96 -6.50 -16.05
C GLN A 300 -1.26 -5.52 -15.13
N LEU A 301 -0.20 -5.99 -14.46
CA LEU A 301 0.70 -5.18 -13.64
C LEU A 301 2.06 -5.07 -14.32
N ARG A 302 2.52 -3.83 -14.48
CA ARG A 302 3.82 -3.51 -15.09
C ARG A 302 4.58 -2.48 -14.27
N ASN A 303 5.87 -2.40 -14.52
CA ASN A 303 6.68 -1.28 -14.06
C ASN A 303 6.13 0.03 -14.65
N LYS A 304 5.90 1.03 -13.80
CA LYS A 304 5.54 2.39 -14.17
C LYS A 304 6.70 3.30 -13.79
N THR A 305 7.33 3.91 -14.77
CA THR A 305 8.46 4.84 -14.54
C THR A 305 8.01 6.00 -13.63
N GLY A 306 8.73 6.22 -12.53
CA GLY A 306 8.41 7.27 -11.55
C GLY A 306 7.41 6.86 -10.47
N ASP A 307 6.85 5.64 -10.52
CA ASP A 307 6.00 5.09 -9.47
C ASP A 307 6.76 4.00 -8.72
N GLU A 308 7.32 4.36 -7.57
CA GLU A 308 8.12 3.46 -6.71
C GLU A 308 7.30 2.32 -6.11
N ARG A 309 5.96 2.37 -6.17
CA ARG A 309 5.06 1.33 -5.68
C ARG A 309 4.58 0.39 -6.79
N SER A 310 4.96 0.63 -8.03
CA SER A 310 4.71 -0.29 -9.13
C SER A 310 5.68 -1.47 -9.11
N LEU A 311 5.39 -2.53 -9.86
CA LEU A 311 6.34 -3.62 -10.08
C LEU A 311 7.69 -3.07 -10.59
N GLN A 312 8.81 -3.43 -9.95
CA GLN A 312 10.12 -2.84 -10.26
C GLN A 312 10.74 -3.31 -11.58
N ASN A 313 10.37 -4.51 -12.04
CA ASN A 313 10.87 -5.07 -13.29
C ASN A 313 9.80 -5.94 -13.97
N ASN A 314 9.67 -5.82 -15.29
CA ASN A 314 8.68 -6.58 -16.06
C ASN A 314 9.11 -8.02 -16.38
N THR A 315 10.35 -8.41 -16.12
CA THR A 315 10.79 -9.80 -16.20
C THR A 315 10.69 -10.47 -14.83
N VAL A 316 9.64 -11.25 -14.65
CA VAL A 316 9.31 -11.97 -13.42
C VAL A 316 9.90 -13.38 -13.51
N MET A 317 10.68 -13.78 -12.52
CA MET A 317 11.37 -15.08 -12.49
C MET A 317 10.62 -16.10 -11.65
N VAL A 318 10.08 -15.67 -10.51
CA VAL A 318 9.38 -16.51 -9.55
C VAL A 318 8.24 -15.73 -8.88
N LEU A 319 7.17 -16.45 -8.56
CA LEU A 319 6.01 -15.99 -7.79
C LEU A 319 5.80 -16.95 -6.63
N TYR A 320 5.67 -16.45 -5.42
CA TYR A 320 5.46 -17.25 -4.22
C TYR A 320 4.46 -16.57 -3.28
N GLU A 321 3.34 -17.23 -2.96
CA GLU A 321 2.44 -16.78 -1.90
C GLU A 321 2.83 -17.43 -0.59
N ASP A 322 3.07 -16.63 0.45
CA ASP A 322 3.39 -17.15 1.77
C ASP A 322 2.14 -17.35 2.63
N SER A 323 2.32 -18.03 3.77
CA SER A 323 1.26 -18.27 4.75
C SER A 323 0.66 -17.00 5.38
N SER A 324 1.31 -15.85 5.20
CA SER A 324 0.86 -14.53 5.65
C SER A 324 0.11 -13.76 4.55
N GLU A 325 -0.27 -14.43 3.45
CA GLU A 325 -1.00 -13.87 2.30
C GLU A 325 -0.19 -12.80 1.54
N THR A 326 1.12 -12.83 1.67
CA THR A 326 2.02 -11.96 0.91
C THR A 326 2.42 -12.65 -0.39
N MET A 327 2.17 -11.99 -1.51
CA MET A 327 2.65 -12.42 -2.82
C MET A 327 4.04 -11.83 -3.06
N TRP A 328 5.03 -12.69 -3.06
CA TRP A 328 6.43 -12.39 -3.33
C TRP A 328 6.73 -12.57 -4.81
N VAL A 329 7.41 -11.60 -5.40
CA VAL A 329 7.73 -11.55 -6.82
C VAL A 329 9.23 -11.38 -6.99
N GLY A 330 9.92 -12.45 -7.33
CA GLY A 330 11.34 -12.40 -7.68
C GLY A 330 11.52 -11.94 -9.13
N THR A 331 12.41 -10.96 -9.35
CA THR A 331 12.65 -10.38 -10.66
C THR A 331 14.05 -10.66 -11.20
N TYR A 332 14.25 -10.45 -12.50
CA TYR A 332 15.53 -10.69 -13.15
C TYR A 332 16.63 -9.69 -12.79
N LYS A 333 16.29 -8.39 -12.54
CA LYS A 333 17.30 -7.32 -12.36
C LYS A 333 17.04 -6.35 -11.21
N LYS A 334 15.89 -6.44 -10.54
CA LYS A 334 15.45 -5.46 -9.56
C LYS A 334 15.04 -6.07 -8.22
N GLY A 335 15.66 -7.20 -7.86
CA GLY A 335 15.42 -7.86 -6.59
C GLY A 335 14.00 -8.39 -6.48
N ILE A 336 13.38 -8.13 -5.35
CA ILE A 336 12.10 -8.66 -4.94
C ILE A 336 11.10 -7.51 -4.87
N SER A 337 9.91 -7.72 -5.46
CA SER A 337 8.73 -6.93 -5.17
C SER A 337 7.76 -7.79 -4.37
N TYR A 338 7.10 -7.28 -3.34
CA TYR A 338 6.11 -8.04 -2.60
C TYR A 338 4.86 -7.22 -2.34
N PHE A 339 3.72 -7.91 -2.40
CA PHE A 339 2.39 -7.35 -2.25
C PHE A 339 1.62 -8.09 -1.16
N ASN A 340 1.03 -7.33 -0.25
CA ASN A 340 0.06 -7.83 0.72
C ASN A 340 -1.06 -6.79 0.83
N GLU A 341 -2.32 -7.22 0.73
CA GLU A 341 -3.46 -6.29 0.78
C GLU A 341 -3.53 -5.51 2.10
N CYS A 342 -3.02 -6.09 3.19
CA CYS A 342 -2.98 -5.46 4.51
C CYS A 342 -1.71 -4.61 4.74
N ALA A 343 -0.72 -4.64 3.83
CA ALA A 343 0.56 -3.96 4.03
C ALA A 343 0.49 -2.44 3.85
N PHE A 344 -0.52 -1.96 3.14
CA PHE A 344 -0.75 -0.54 2.92
C PHE A 344 -2.10 -0.13 3.49
N LYS A 345 -2.07 0.43 4.68
CA LYS A 345 -3.25 0.96 5.36
C LYS A 345 -3.76 2.25 4.72
N PHE A 346 -2.90 2.94 3.97
CA PHE A 346 -3.17 4.24 3.38
C PHE A 346 -3.03 4.20 1.86
N GLY A 347 -4.11 4.47 1.14
CA GLY A 347 -4.08 4.71 -0.29
C GLY A 347 -3.33 6.01 -0.61
N ALA A 348 -2.63 6.06 -1.74
CA ALA A 348 -1.94 7.25 -2.20
C ALA A 348 -2.35 7.60 -3.64
N GLU A 349 -2.53 8.90 -3.91
CA GLU A 349 -2.77 9.42 -5.25
C GLU A 349 -1.80 10.54 -5.57
N TYR A 350 -0.99 10.33 -6.59
CA TYR A 350 0.03 11.29 -7.02
C TYR A 350 -0.60 12.36 -7.92
N ILE A 351 -0.84 13.55 -7.34
CA ILE A 351 -1.57 14.64 -8.02
C ILE A 351 -0.72 15.91 -8.13
N GLY A 352 0.32 16.05 -7.33
CA GLY A 352 1.14 17.24 -7.17
C GLY A 352 1.13 17.76 -5.74
N ASP A 353 1.66 18.94 -5.51
CA ASP A 353 1.81 19.54 -4.17
C ASP A 353 0.48 20.11 -3.66
N ILE A 354 -0.19 19.38 -2.77
CA ILE A 354 -1.54 19.70 -2.27
C ILE A 354 -1.46 20.48 -0.97
N SER A 355 -1.80 21.77 -1.05
CA SER A 355 -1.75 22.72 0.06
C SER A 355 -3.01 22.74 0.93
N CYS A 356 -4.19 22.46 0.38
CA CYS A 356 -5.44 22.43 1.13
C CYS A 356 -6.50 21.54 0.45
N ILE A 357 -7.48 21.10 1.24
CA ILE A 357 -8.52 20.16 0.82
C ILE A 357 -9.87 20.68 1.33
N GLU A 358 -10.87 20.74 0.47
CA GLU A 358 -12.25 21.07 0.84
C GLU A 358 -13.26 20.20 0.07
N GLU A 359 -14.40 19.87 0.68
CA GLU A 359 -15.48 19.09 0.07
C GLU A 359 -16.72 19.96 -0.13
N ASP A 360 -17.36 19.83 -1.29
CA ASP A 360 -18.65 20.50 -1.52
C ASP A 360 -19.85 19.60 -1.15
N LYS A 361 -21.04 20.18 -1.20
CA LYS A 361 -22.29 19.47 -0.83
C LYS A 361 -22.65 18.32 -1.76
N GLU A 362 -22.10 18.32 -2.96
CA GLU A 362 -22.26 17.27 -3.98
C GLU A 362 -21.24 16.14 -3.82
N GLY A 363 -20.30 16.25 -2.85
CA GLY A 363 -19.27 15.27 -2.57
C GLY A 363 -18.04 15.35 -3.49
N TYR A 364 -17.91 16.46 -4.24
CA TYR A 364 -16.67 16.72 -4.98
C TYR A 364 -15.63 17.38 -4.07
N VAL A 365 -14.38 17.02 -4.31
CA VAL A 365 -13.24 17.52 -3.54
C VAL A 365 -12.51 18.61 -4.33
N TRP A 366 -12.26 19.73 -3.66
CA TRP A 366 -11.50 20.85 -4.15
C TRP A 366 -10.10 20.79 -3.55
N LEU A 367 -9.10 20.55 -4.38
CA LEU A 367 -7.70 20.44 -3.98
C LEU A 367 -6.97 21.73 -4.39
N GLY A 368 -6.55 22.51 -3.42
CA GLY A 368 -5.66 23.64 -3.65
C GLY A 368 -4.22 23.15 -3.78
N THR A 369 -3.46 23.76 -4.67
CA THR A 369 -2.05 23.42 -4.90
C THR A 369 -1.16 24.65 -4.73
N ASN A 370 0.15 24.40 -4.54
CA ASN A 370 1.13 25.47 -4.43
C ASN A 370 1.59 26.03 -5.79
N ASP A 371 1.30 25.34 -6.91
CA ASP A 371 1.94 25.60 -8.20
C ASP A 371 1.01 25.58 -9.43
N VAL A 372 -0.13 24.88 -9.37
CA VAL A 372 -1.02 24.69 -10.52
C VAL A 372 -2.47 25.18 -10.30
N GLY A 373 -2.72 25.86 -9.20
CA GLY A 373 -4.04 26.41 -8.85
C GLY A 373 -4.93 25.39 -8.15
N ILE A 374 -6.13 25.15 -8.65
CA ILE A 374 -7.11 24.27 -8.00
C ILE A 374 -7.44 23.11 -8.93
N ILE A 375 -7.49 21.90 -8.35
CA ILE A 375 -7.99 20.70 -8.98
C ILE A 375 -9.35 20.34 -8.37
N TYR A 376 -10.34 20.18 -9.23
CA TYR A 376 -11.67 19.73 -8.87
C TYR A 376 -11.77 18.23 -9.14
N TRP A 377 -12.07 17.43 -8.13
CA TRP A 377 -11.93 15.99 -8.17
C TRP A 377 -13.18 15.29 -7.65
N ASN A 378 -13.67 14.33 -8.43
CA ASN A 378 -14.67 13.38 -7.98
C ASN A 378 -13.95 12.12 -7.44
N SER A 379 -13.91 11.97 -6.12
CA SER A 379 -13.18 10.90 -5.45
C SER A 379 -13.75 9.49 -5.72
N VAL A 380 -15.00 9.40 -6.17
CA VAL A 380 -15.67 8.12 -6.49
C VAL A 380 -15.33 7.65 -7.90
N THR A 381 -15.42 8.55 -8.89
CA THR A 381 -15.17 8.19 -10.31
C THR A 381 -13.70 8.36 -10.71
N GLY A 382 -12.88 9.01 -9.89
CA GLY A 382 -11.50 9.38 -10.20
C GLY A 382 -11.35 10.54 -11.20
N ASN A 383 -12.46 11.10 -11.70
CA ASN A 383 -12.42 12.17 -12.68
C ASN A 383 -11.91 13.47 -12.08
N ARG A 384 -10.97 14.13 -12.77
CA ARG A 384 -10.32 15.37 -12.34
C ARG A 384 -10.43 16.43 -13.43
N ALA A 385 -10.54 17.68 -12.99
CA ALA A 385 -10.51 18.85 -13.87
C ALA A 385 -9.79 20.02 -13.20
N ALA A 386 -9.07 20.81 -13.98
CA ALA A 386 -8.51 22.07 -13.50
C ALA A 386 -9.61 23.12 -13.30
N PHE A 387 -9.48 23.95 -12.27
CA PHE A 387 -10.36 25.08 -12.03
C PHE A 387 -9.51 26.39 -11.97
N PRO A 388 -9.94 27.50 -12.59
CA PRO A 388 -11.15 27.64 -13.39
C PRO A 388 -11.05 26.92 -14.75
N GLN A 389 -12.22 26.50 -15.27
CA GLN A 389 -12.28 25.85 -16.58
C GLN A 389 -11.99 26.84 -17.72
N LYS A 390 -11.65 26.32 -18.91
CA LYS A 390 -11.38 27.13 -20.09
C LYS A 390 -12.58 28.02 -20.44
N GLY A 391 -12.36 29.34 -20.45
CA GLY A 391 -13.40 30.36 -20.70
C GLY A 391 -13.89 31.09 -19.44
N MET A 392 -13.49 30.69 -18.23
CA MET A 392 -13.70 31.44 -17.01
C MET A 392 -12.59 32.47 -16.77
N ASP A 393 -12.84 33.44 -15.91
CA ASP A 393 -11.83 34.38 -15.42
C ASP A 393 -10.73 33.59 -14.68
N LYS A 394 -9.48 34.02 -14.84
CA LYS A 394 -8.32 33.37 -14.16
C LYS A 394 -8.26 33.75 -12.69
N LEU A 395 -7.70 32.87 -11.90
CA LEU A 395 -7.26 33.14 -10.55
C LEU A 395 -6.12 34.18 -10.56
N THR A 396 -5.96 34.91 -9.48
CA THR A 396 -4.89 35.94 -9.35
C THR A 396 -3.51 35.34 -9.18
N THR A 397 -3.43 34.11 -8.74
CA THR A 397 -2.21 33.32 -8.53
C THR A 397 -2.57 31.84 -8.50
N ASP A 398 -1.62 30.98 -8.78
CA ASP A 398 -1.75 29.52 -8.70
C ASP A 398 -1.37 28.98 -7.30
N ALA A 399 -0.82 29.82 -6.40
CA ALA A 399 -0.48 29.46 -5.02
C ALA A 399 -1.72 29.56 -4.10
N ILE A 400 -2.44 28.46 -3.98
CA ILE A 400 -3.65 28.35 -3.14
C ILE A 400 -3.24 27.91 -1.74
N VAL A 401 -3.74 28.59 -0.71
CA VAL A 401 -3.37 28.31 0.69
C VAL A 401 -4.51 27.68 1.47
N CYS A 402 -5.74 28.15 1.27
CA CYS A 402 -6.92 27.61 1.93
C CYS A 402 -8.16 27.76 1.04
N ILE A 403 -9.10 26.85 1.20
CA ILE A 403 -10.39 26.86 0.51
C ILE A 403 -11.48 26.66 1.56
N LEU A 404 -12.60 27.36 1.41
CA LEU A 404 -13.78 27.22 2.25
C LEU A 404 -15.03 27.18 1.36
N LYS A 405 -15.80 26.11 1.46
CA LYS A 405 -17.14 26.02 0.87
C LYS A 405 -18.16 26.53 1.87
N ALA A 406 -18.65 27.72 1.63
CA ALA A 406 -19.62 28.40 2.51
C ALA A 406 -21.02 27.76 2.46
N GLY A 407 -21.79 27.95 3.52
CA GLY A 407 -23.15 27.41 3.65
C GLY A 407 -24.12 27.91 2.57
N ASP A 408 -23.89 29.11 2.01
CA ASP A 408 -24.65 29.70 0.89
C ASP A 408 -24.23 29.16 -0.49
N GLY A 409 -23.27 28.25 -0.53
CA GLY A 409 -22.77 27.58 -1.75
C GLY A 409 -21.63 28.30 -2.46
N LYS A 410 -21.18 29.46 -1.99
CA LYS A 410 -19.99 30.11 -2.52
C LYS A 410 -18.70 29.41 -2.12
N LEU A 411 -17.69 29.50 -2.99
CA LEU A 411 -16.36 29.00 -2.71
C LEU A 411 -15.42 30.17 -2.44
N TRP A 412 -14.85 30.21 -1.24
CA TRP A 412 -13.88 31.20 -0.83
C TRP A 412 -12.47 30.60 -0.90
N ILE A 413 -11.55 31.30 -1.53
CA ILE A 413 -10.20 30.84 -1.83
C ILE A 413 -9.21 31.86 -1.31
N GLY A 414 -8.43 31.44 -0.31
CA GLY A 414 -7.31 32.20 0.21
C GLY A 414 -6.03 31.87 -0.55
N THR A 415 -5.26 32.88 -0.91
CA THR A 415 -4.08 32.75 -1.75
C THR A 415 -2.85 33.40 -1.11
N PHE A 416 -1.67 32.99 -1.57
CA PHE A 416 -0.43 33.66 -1.24
C PHE A 416 -0.14 34.78 -2.27
N GLY A 417 -0.20 36.04 -1.83
CA GLY A 417 0.03 37.24 -2.66
C GLY A 417 -1.15 37.67 -3.52
N GLY A 418 -2.12 36.83 -3.81
CA GLY A 418 -3.26 37.12 -4.67
C GLY A 418 -4.48 37.70 -3.97
N GLY A 419 -4.52 37.69 -2.65
CA GLY A 419 -5.67 38.13 -1.83
C GLY A 419 -6.68 37.00 -1.61
N LEU A 420 -7.95 37.41 -1.42
CA LEU A 420 -9.10 36.54 -1.25
C LEU A 420 -9.93 36.52 -2.53
N ILE A 421 -10.35 35.34 -2.94
CA ILE A 421 -11.19 35.13 -4.13
C ILE A 421 -12.50 34.47 -3.70
N CYS A 422 -13.61 34.95 -4.26
CA CYS A 422 -14.93 34.36 -4.12
C CYS A 422 -15.40 33.85 -5.48
N TYR A 423 -15.76 32.58 -5.58
CA TYR A 423 -16.43 31.99 -6.73
C TYR A 423 -17.92 31.79 -6.40
N ASP A 424 -18.77 32.40 -7.19
CA ASP A 424 -20.24 32.37 -7.06
C ASP A 424 -20.88 32.12 -8.43
N ASN A 425 -21.42 30.92 -8.65
CA ASN A 425 -22.18 30.55 -9.86
C ASN A 425 -21.55 30.99 -11.22
N GLY A 426 -20.27 30.70 -11.39
CA GLY A 426 -19.53 31.02 -12.63
C GLY A 426 -18.83 32.37 -12.62
N ARG A 427 -19.07 33.19 -11.58
CA ARG A 427 -18.45 34.52 -11.43
C ARG A 427 -17.32 34.46 -10.39
N ILE A 428 -16.16 35.01 -10.74
CA ILE A 428 -15.00 35.18 -9.84
C ILE A 428 -14.89 36.61 -9.39
N ILE A 429 -14.84 36.83 -8.07
CA ILE A 429 -14.70 38.16 -7.44
C ILE A 429 -13.38 38.17 -6.66
N HIS A 430 -12.58 39.21 -6.86
CA HIS A 430 -11.27 39.35 -6.21
C HIS A 430 -11.31 40.45 -5.15
N TYR A 431 -10.82 40.13 -3.95
CA TYR A 431 -10.63 41.08 -2.85
C TYR A 431 -9.13 41.21 -2.58
N LYS A 432 -8.62 42.42 -2.63
CA LYS A 432 -7.20 42.73 -2.42
C LYS A 432 -7.04 43.89 -1.45
N LYS A 433 -5.86 43.99 -0.84
CA LYS A 433 -5.45 45.21 -0.11
C LYS A 433 -5.29 46.33 -1.13
N ASN A 434 -5.99 47.46 -0.89
CA ASN A 434 -5.92 48.67 -1.74
C ASN A 434 -4.84 49.62 -1.24
N ILE A 435 -4.18 50.32 -2.19
CA ILE A 435 -3.25 51.43 -1.93
C ILE A 435 -3.69 52.64 -2.78
N PRO A 436 -4.05 53.78 -2.20
CA PRO A 436 -4.10 54.09 -0.77
C PRO A 436 -5.19 53.31 -0.04
N GLU A 437 -5.01 53.08 1.26
CA GLU A 437 -5.90 52.31 2.09
C GLU A 437 -7.33 52.88 2.08
N ARG A 438 -8.25 52.12 1.49
CA ARG A 438 -9.68 52.36 1.66
C ARG A 438 -10.13 51.64 2.92
N GLN A 439 -10.99 52.25 3.71
CA GLN A 439 -11.51 51.70 4.97
C GLN A 439 -12.22 50.34 4.83
N ASN A 440 -12.61 49.96 3.61
CA ASN A 440 -13.31 48.71 3.33
C ASN A 440 -12.55 47.89 2.29
N SER A 441 -11.46 47.28 2.71
CA SER A 441 -10.62 46.39 1.85
C SER A 441 -9.96 45.30 2.67
N LEU A 442 -9.42 44.31 2.00
CA LEU A 442 -8.62 43.25 2.63
C LEU A 442 -7.39 43.88 3.32
N ALA A 443 -7.07 43.45 4.53
CA ALA A 443 -5.95 43.97 5.32
C ALA A 443 -4.58 43.53 4.79
N HIS A 444 -4.50 42.31 4.24
CA HIS A 444 -3.26 41.73 3.69
C HIS A 444 -3.55 40.76 2.55
N ASN A 445 -2.70 40.71 1.51
CA ASN A 445 -2.91 39.86 0.34
C ASN A 445 -2.51 38.37 0.56
N ASN A 446 -1.86 38.04 1.66
CA ASN A 446 -1.60 36.64 2.04
C ASN A 446 -2.70 36.18 2.99
N VAL A 447 -3.62 35.38 2.48
CA VAL A 447 -4.76 34.83 3.25
C VAL A 447 -4.40 33.40 3.61
N LEU A 448 -4.25 33.13 4.90
CA LEU A 448 -3.75 31.83 5.40
C LEU A 448 -4.85 30.92 5.96
N ALA A 449 -5.96 31.49 6.44
CA ALA A 449 -7.03 30.69 7.04
C ALA A 449 -8.40 31.35 6.78
N LEU A 450 -9.42 30.50 6.64
CA LEU A 450 -10.80 30.88 6.42
C LEU A 450 -11.71 30.08 7.37
N ALA A 451 -12.75 30.76 7.89
CA ALA A 451 -13.82 30.09 8.63
C ALA A 451 -15.15 30.83 8.37
N GLU A 452 -16.28 30.14 8.53
CA GLU A 452 -17.63 30.71 8.43
C GLU A 452 -18.35 30.55 9.77
N ASP A 453 -18.99 31.62 10.24
CA ASP A 453 -19.83 31.53 11.43
C ASP A 453 -21.30 31.17 11.11
N LYS A 454 -22.09 30.95 12.15
CA LYS A 454 -23.52 30.59 12.04
C LYS A 454 -24.39 31.64 11.34
N GLN A 455 -23.90 32.89 11.22
CA GLN A 455 -24.56 34.00 10.54
C GLN A 455 -24.13 34.12 9.05
N GLY A 456 -23.19 33.29 8.60
CA GLY A 456 -22.63 33.29 7.25
C GLY A 456 -21.59 34.43 7.05
N ILE A 457 -20.99 34.92 8.13
CA ILE A 457 -19.86 35.87 8.07
C ILE A 457 -18.58 35.04 7.80
N ILE A 458 -17.79 35.53 6.89
CA ILE A 458 -16.50 34.88 6.53
C ILE A 458 -15.39 35.50 7.37
N TRP A 459 -14.75 34.71 8.17
CA TRP A 459 -13.58 35.09 8.98
C TRP A 459 -12.30 34.77 8.21
N ILE A 460 -11.40 35.73 8.14
CA ILE A 460 -10.22 35.71 7.26
C ILE A 460 -8.97 35.95 8.10
N GLY A 461 -8.12 34.94 8.23
CA GLY A 461 -6.80 35.03 8.88
C GLY A 461 -5.72 35.40 7.87
N THR A 462 -4.89 36.39 8.20
CA THR A 462 -3.89 36.92 7.27
C THR A 462 -2.49 36.95 7.87
N LEU A 463 -1.48 36.97 6.99
CA LEU A 463 -0.07 37.08 7.36
C LEU A 463 0.33 38.52 7.60
N GLY A 464 -0.03 39.08 8.77
CA GLY A 464 0.35 40.42 9.20
C GLY A 464 -0.75 41.48 9.16
N GLY A 465 -2.01 41.11 8.87
CA GLY A 465 -3.17 42.03 8.96
C GLY A 465 -4.16 41.65 10.06
N GLY A 466 -3.81 40.64 10.89
CA GLY A 466 -4.72 40.10 11.89
C GLY A 466 -5.83 39.25 11.27
N VAL A 467 -6.99 39.26 11.92
CA VAL A 467 -8.25 38.65 11.48
C VAL A 467 -9.22 39.72 10.95
N GLN A 468 -9.90 39.39 9.86
CA GLN A 468 -11.02 40.19 9.37
C GLN A 468 -12.30 39.35 9.33
N SER A 469 -13.43 39.98 9.66
CA SER A 469 -14.75 39.45 9.31
C SER A 469 -15.26 40.16 8.05
N LEU A 470 -15.74 39.38 7.08
CA LEU A 470 -16.41 39.88 5.87
C LEU A 470 -17.87 39.46 5.90
N ASN A 471 -18.77 40.44 5.81
CA ASN A 471 -20.17 40.13 5.56
C ASN A 471 -20.42 40.02 4.05
N PRO A 472 -20.69 38.80 3.50
CA PRO A 472 -20.85 38.62 2.06
C PRO A 472 -22.05 39.38 1.46
N LYS A 473 -23.06 39.70 2.27
CA LYS A 473 -24.28 40.40 1.82
C LYS A 473 -24.05 41.90 1.64
N THR A 474 -23.23 42.50 2.50
CA THR A 474 -22.96 43.96 2.48
C THR A 474 -21.61 44.28 1.86
N GLY A 475 -20.71 43.32 1.76
CA GLY A 475 -19.33 43.50 1.32
C GLY A 475 -18.45 44.26 2.32
N LEU A 476 -18.89 44.40 3.57
CA LEU A 476 -18.16 45.13 4.61
C LEU A 476 -17.15 44.24 5.34
N PHE A 477 -15.93 44.75 5.51
CA PHE A 477 -14.88 44.21 6.33
C PHE A 477 -14.81 44.88 7.70
N THR A 478 -14.57 44.08 8.75
CA THR A 478 -14.20 44.55 10.08
C THR A 478 -12.87 43.90 10.48
N THR A 479 -11.91 44.68 10.93
CA THR A 479 -10.56 44.22 11.25
C THR A 479 -10.35 44.07 12.75
N TYR A 480 -9.80 42.96 13.16
CA TYR A 480 -9.38 42.61 14.51
C TYR A 480 -7.87 42.32 14.47
N ASN A 481 -7.07 43.18 15.10
CA ASN A 481 -5.62 43.07 15.13
C ASN A 481 -5.07 43.41 16.52
N THR A 482 -3.76 43.42 16.67
CA THR A 482 -3.09 43.75 17.94
C THR A 482 -3.50 45.15 18.45
N THR A 483 -3.72 46.13 17.56
CA THR A 483 -4.05 47.51 17.91
C THR A 483 -5.55 47.70 18.13
N SER A 484 -6.41 47.15 17.27
CA SER A 484 -7.86 47.40 17.29
C SER A 484 -8.64 46.51 18.25
N ALA A 485 -8.16 45.28 18.49
CA ALA A 485 -8.87 44.28 19.28
C ALA A 485 -8.00 43.61 20.36
N GLY A 486 -6.70 43.93 20.38
CA GLY A 486 -5.76 43.33 21.34
C GLY A 486 -5.44 41.87 21.07
N LEU A 487 -5.43 41.43 19.80
CA LEU A 487 -4.93 40.11 19.46
C LEU A 487 -3.47 39.94 19.91
N ILE A 488 -3.06 38.70 20.23
CA ILE A 488 -1.68 38.45 20.64
C ILE A 488 -0.69 38.70 19.49
N SER A 489 -1.09 38.46 18.24
CA SER A 489 -0.30 38.70 17.04
C SER A 489 -1.16 38.94 15.80
N ASP A 490 -0.63 39.72 14.85
CA ASP A 490 -1.25 39.95 13.54
C ASP A 490 -0.90 38.90 12.51
N TYR A 491 0.03 37.97 12.84
CA TYR A 491 0.41 36.83 11.99
C TYR A 491 -0.49 35.64 12.35
N VAL A 492 -1.62 35.50 11.63
CA VAL A 492 -2.63 34.47 11.87
C VAL A 492 -2.39 33.26 10.96
N SER A 493 -2.16 32.14 11.56
CA SER A 493 -1.89 30.86 10.85
C SER A 493 -3.13 29.98 10.69
N SER A 494 -4.04 29.99 11.68
CA SER A 494 -5.18 29.08 11.73
C SER A 494 -6.40 29.73 12.36
N LEU A 495 -7.59 29.34 11.88
CA LEU A 495 -8.90 29.72 12.46
C LEU A 495 -9.72 28.46 12.71
N CYS A 496 -10.37 28.38 13.86
CA CYS A 496 -11.30 27.31 14.20
C CYS A 496 -12.55 27.89 14.86
N MET A 497 -13.72 27.62 14.28
CA MET A 497 -15.01 28.03 14.90
C MET A 497 -15.30 27.13 16.10
N GLY A 498 -15.37 27.70 17.26
CA GLY A 498 -15.74 27.03 18.50
C GLY A 498 -17.26 26.78 18.61
N LYS A 499 -17.60 25.71 19.33
CA LYS A 499 -18.99 25.27 19.52
C LYS A 499 -19.85 26.29 20.31
N GLU A 500 -19.23 26.98 21.25
CA GLU A 500 -19.88 27.94 22.13
C GLU A 500 -19.94 29.37 21.54
N GLY A 501 -19.60 29.56 20.25
CA GLY A 501 -19.66 30.87 19.58
C GLY A 501 -18.36 31.66 19.66
N SER A 502 -17.27 31.07 20.08
CA SER A 502 -15.92 31.62 20.03
C SER A 502 -15.27 31.37 18.67
N LEU A 503 -14.32 32.22 18.28
CA LEU A 503 -13.36 31.95 17.21
C LEU A 503 -11.98 31.78 17.84
N TRP A 504 -11.44 30.56 17.69
CA TRP A 504 -10.06 30.23 18.07
C TRP A 504 -9.10 30.67 16.97
N ILE A 505 -8.11 31.48 17.33
CA ILE A 505 -7.18 32.14 16.40
C ILE A 505 -5.77 31.70 16.75
N GLY A 506 -5.20 30.77 15.97
CA GLY A 506 -3.81 30.38 16.07
C GLY A 506 -2.90 31.41 15.42
N THR A 507 -1.85 31.82 16.12
CA THR A 507 -0.94 32.87 15.66
C THR A 507 0.55 32.44 15.82
N ALA A 508 1.45 33.29 15.34
CA ALA A 508 2.88 33.07 15.52
C ALA A 508 3.38 33.33 16.96
N GLN A 509 2.54 33.83 17.85
CA GLN A 509 2.91 34.21 19.22
C GLN A 509 1.93 33.70 20.29
N GLY A 510 1.15 32.67 19.98
CA GLY A 510 0.19 32.06 20.87
C GLY A 510 -1.22 31.99 20.28
N LEU A 511 -2.18 31.66 21.15
CA LEU A 511 -3.60 31.49 20.84
C LEU A 511 -4.41 32.71 21.30
N SER A 512 -5.32 33.17 20.45
CA SER A 512 -6.35 34.13 20.87
C SER A 512 -7.73 33.49 20.76
N GLU A 513 -8.58 33.68 21.76
CA GLU A 513 -10.00 33.34 21.74
C GLU A 513 -10.81 34.64 21.54
N LEU A 514 -11.56 34.76 20.45
CA LEU A 514 -12.45 35.87 20.17
C LEU A 514 -13.90 35.43 20.37
N ASP A 515 -14.57 35.99 21.36
CA ASP A 515 -16.02 35.86 21.49
C ASP A 515 -16.72 36.67 20.38
N ILE A 516 -17.48 35.97 19.53
CA ILE A 516 -18.07 36.57 18.33
C ILE A 516 -19.19 37.55 18.67
N GLU A 517 -19.91 37.37 19.78
CA GLU A 517 -21.00 38.25 20.19
C GLU A 517 -20.46 39.52 20.87
N THR A 518 -19.63 39.34 21.89
CA THR A 518 -19.14 40.44 22.72
C THR A 518 -17.94 41.18 22.13
N LYS A 519 -17.28 40.57 21.12
CA LYS A 519 -16.02 41.03 20.49
C LYS A 519 -14.83 41.10 21.45
N LYS A 520 -14.91 40.39 22.58
CA LYS A 520 -13.85 40.33 23.58
C LYS A 520 -12.79 39.31 23.13
N VAL A 521 -11.54 39.71 23.26
CA VAL A 521 -10.38 38.80 22.99
C VAL A 521 -9.73 38.39 24.29
N VAL A 522 -9.40 37.13 24.39
CA VAL A 522 -8.57 36.53 25.46
C VAL A 522 -7.34 35.90 24.82
N ASN A 523 -6.16 36.26 25.27
CA ASN A 523 -4.89 35.77 24.74
C ASN A 523 -4.34 34.69 25.66
N LEU A 524 -3.80 33.62 25.07
CA LEU A 524 -3.29 32.45 25.74
C LEU A 524 -1.90 32.07 25.16
N GLU A 525 -0.90 32.01 26.03
CA GLU A 525 0.42 31.44 25.77
C GLU A 525 0.54 30.01 26.36
N GLY A 526 -0.55 29.56 26.99
CA GLY A 526 -0.71 28.29 27.69
C GLY A 526 -2.07 28.25 28.39
N THR A 527 -2.12 27.86 29.68
CA THR A 527 -3.33 27.88 30.48
C THR A 527 -3.77 29.33 30.81
N LYS A 528 -5.07 29.54 31.02
CA LYS A 528 -5.59 30.83 31.49
C LYS A 528 -5.01 31.26 32.82
N SER A 529 -4.68 30.31 33.69
CA SER A 529 -4.02 30.53 34.99
C SER A 529 -2.55 30.95 34.86
N GLY A 530 -1.92 30.79 33.68
CA GLY A 530 -0.49 31.05 33.47
C GLY A 530 0.44 30.09 34.16
N LYS A 531 -0.04 28.89 34.54
CA LYS A 531 0.76 27.86 35.23
C LYS A 531 1.56 27.00 34.25
N GLU A 532 1.02 26.77 33.06
CA GLU A 532 1.61 25.91 32.05
C GLU A 532 1.58 26.65 30.70
N TYR A 533 2.61 26.49 29.89
CA TYR A 533 2.78 27.11 28.59
C TYR A 533 2.67 26.08 27.48
N PHE A 534 2.26 26.51 26.28
CA PHE A 534 2.30 25.66 25.09
C PHE A 534 3.74 25.24 24.78
N SER A 535 3.89 24.08 24.13
CA SER A 535 5.21 23.56 23.73
C SER A 535 6.01 24.53 22.85
N ASP A 536 5.31 25.30 22.03
CA ASP A 536 5.82 26.42 21.24
C ASP A 536 4.69 27.45 21.03
N GLN A 537 5.04 28.72 20.91
CA GLN A 537 4.06 29.80 20.68
C GLN A 537 3.67 29.93 19.20
N ASN A 538 4.46 29.38 18.28
CA ASN A 538 4.14 29.40 16.85
C ASN A 538 3.16 28.27 16.51
N ILE A 539 1.88 28.63 16.45
CA ILE A 539 0.79 27.67 16.22
C ILE A 539 0.63 27.40 14.73
N SER A 540 0.66 26.14 14.34
CA SER A 540 0.43 25.66 12.96
C SER A 540 -1.04 25.46 12.65
N GLN A 541 -1.79 24.84 13.59
CA GLN A 541 -3.23 24.62 13.47
C GLN A 541 -3.91 24.58 14.84
N VAL A 542 -5.15 25.05 14.89
CA VAL A 542 -6.08 24.89 16.02
C VAL A 542 -7.29 24.09 15.57
N TYR A 543 -7.74 23.16 16.40
CA TYR A 543 -8.91 22.32 16.15
C TYR A 543 -9.68 22.08 17.46
N GLU A 544 -11.01 22.29 17.47
CA GLU A 544 -11.88 21.91 18.59
C GLU A 544 -12.57 20.60 18.30
N ASP A 545 -12.36 19.59 19.15
CA ASP A 545 -12.95 18.27 18.97
C ASP A 545 -14.40 18.19 19.48
N SER A 546 -15.04 17.00 19.28
CA SER A 546 -16.42 16.77 19.69
C SER A 546 -16.66 16.92 21.19
N ARG A 547 -15.63 16.73 22.03
CA ARG A 547 -15.66 16.86 23.51
C ARG A 547 -15.45 18.29 23.99
N GLY A 548 -15.04 19.21 23.11
CA GLY A 548 -14.69 20.60 23.42
C GLY A 548 -13.26 20.78 23.92
N LEU A 549 -12.37 19.80 23.65
CA LEU A 549 -10.93 19.95 23.83
C LEU A 549 -10.35 20.74 22.66
N ILE A 550 -9.43 21.64 22.96
CA ILE A 550 -8.72 22.44 21.96
C ILE A 550 -7.36 21.79 21.68
N TRP A 551 -7.23 21.31 20.45
CA TRP A 551 -6.00 20.70 19.94
C TRP A 551 -5.18 21.75 19.22
N ILE A 552 -3.93 21.93 19.63
CA ILE A 552 -3.05 23.00 19.15
C ILE A 552 -1.77 22.38 18.64
N GLY A 553 -1.59 22.40 17.32
CA GLY A 553 -0.37 21.97 16.67
C GLY A 553 0.68 23.07 16.68
N THR A 554 1.93 22.69 16.96
CA THR A 554 3.10 23.58 16.92
C THR A 554 4.28 22.91 16.22
N CYS A 555 5.42 23.55 16.18
CA CYS A 555 6.66 22.94 15.69
C CYS A 555 7.37 22.07 16.74
N GLU A 556 6.95 22.13 18.03
CA GLU A 556 7.58 21.42 19.16
C GLU A 556 6.61 20.46 19.87
N GLY A 557 5.49 20.12 19.23
CA GLY A 557 4.54 19.14 19.77
C GLY A 557 3.07 19.48 19.55
N LEU A 558 2.24 18.56 19.99
CA LEU A 558 0.79 18.64 20.00
C LEU A 558 0.32 19.00 21.42
N ASN A 559 -0.40 20.09 21.56
CA ASN A 559 -0.95 20.54 22.83
C ASN A 559 -2.45 20.25 22.89
N VAL A 560 -2.94 19.75 24.01
CA VAL A 560 -4.36 19.50 24.26
C VAL A 560 -4.79 20.36 25.44
N TYR A 561 -5.57 21.38 25.17
CA TYR A 561 -6.05 22.30 26.17
C TYR A 561 -7.53 22.05 26.49
N ASN A 562 -7.86 21.89 27.75
CA ASN A 562 -9.25 21.79 28.22
C ASN A 562 -9.69 23.16 28.81
N PRO A 563 -10.50 23.95 28.12
CA PRO A 563 -10.91 25.27 28.60
C PRO A 563 -11.82 25.21 29.81
N LYS A 564 -12.46 24.05 30.10
CA LYS A 564 -13.36 23.89 31.27
C LYS A 564 -12.60 23.66 32.57
N THR A 565 -11.49 22.94 32.50
CA THR A 565 -10.67 22.61 33.69
C THR A 565 -9.41 23.46 33.78
N ASP A 566 -9.08 24.23 32.75
CA ASP A 566 -7.84 24.96 32.56
C ASP A 566 -6.59 24.06 32.64
N GLU A 567 -6.71 22.84 32.12
CA GLU A 567 -5.62 21.84 32.06
C GLU A 567 -4.99 21.83 30.66
N LEU A 568 -3.68 21.73 30.63
CA LEU A 568 -2.88 21.59 29.40
C LEU A 568 -2.08 20.28 29.45
N ILE A 569 -2.15 19.50 28.38
CA ILE A 569 -1.35 18.28 28.19
C ILE A 569 -0.56 18.44 26.91
N ILE A 570 0.74 18.15 26.97
CA ILE A 570 1.64 18.22 25.82
C ILE A 570 2.00 16.79 25.39
N LEU A 571 1.78 16.48 24.11
CA LEU A 571 2.10 15.21 23.50
C LEU A 571 3.26 15.44 22.52
N GLY A 572 4.42 14.90 22.85
CA GLY A 572 5.62 14.90 22.03
C GLY A 572 5.95 13.51 21.47
N VAL A 573 7.15 13.36 20.95
CA VAL A 573 7.65 12.08 20.42
C VAL A 573 7.70 11.00 21.52
N GLU A 574 8.05 11.36 22.75
CA GLU A 574 8.07 10.42 23.87
C GLU A 574 6.68 9.91 24.27
N GLN A 575 5.63 10.69 23.98
CA GLN A 575 4.23 10.31 24.17
C GLN A 575 3.62 9.64 22.91
N GLY A 576 4.47 9.30 21.92
CA GLY A 576 4.07 8.54 20.73
C GLY A 576 3.56 9.39 19.57
N VAL A 577 3.92 10.67 19.46
CA VAL A 577 3.68 11.47 18.25
C VAL A 577 4.83 11.24 17.27
N SER A 578 4.51 11.03 15.98
CA SER A 578 5.48 10.64 14.94
C SER A 578 6.61 11.68 14.69
N SER A 579 6.34 12.95 14.96
CA SER A 579 7.30 14.06 14.85
C SER A 579 6.81 15.24 15.69
N PRO A 580 7.70 16.11 16.21
CA PRO A 580 7.28 17.29 16.95
C PRO A 580 6.61 18.33 16.06
N ILE A 581 6.89 18.35 14.74
CA ILE A 581 6.33 19.31 13.80
C ILE A 581 4.93 18.85 13.37
N ILE A 582 3.90 19.47 13.93
CA ILE A 582 2.50 19.18 13.64
C ILE A 582 2.05 19.96 12.42
N SER A 583 1.54 19.26 11.39
CA SER A 583 1.10 19.87 10.13
C SER A 583 -0.42 19.99 10.05
N GLY A 584 -1.17 19.00 10.53
CA GLY A 584 -2.62 19.00 10.43
C GLY A 584 -3.30 18.15 11.50
N ILE A 585 -4.54 18.50 11.86
CA ILE A 585 -5.33 17.84 12.92
C ILE A 585 -6.77 17.69 12.43
N VAL A 586 -7.35 16.49 12.60
CA VAL A 586 -8.77 16.22 12.31
C VAL A 586 -9.30 15.11 13.23
N GLU A 587 -10.59 15.17 13.56
CA GLU A 587 -11.32 14.15 14.32
C GLU A 587 -12.05 13.18 13.37
N ASP A 588 -11.95 11.87 13.63
CA ASP A 588 -12.68 10.85 12.86
C ASP A 588 -14.13 10.64 13.35
N GLY A 589 -14.79 9.59 12.86
CA GLY A 589 -16.15 9.22 13.26
C GLY A 589 -16.24 8.57 14.65
N ASN A 590 -15.12 8.05 15.15
CA ASN A 590 -14.98 7.36 16.43
C ASN A 590 -14.39 8.27 17.51
N GLU A 591 -14.36 9.59 17.26
CA GLU A 591 -13.81 10.63 18.14
C GLU A 591 -12.29 10.49 18.40
N ASN A 592 -11.55 9.74 17.56
CA ASN A 592 -10.10 9.74 17.60
C ASN A 592 -9.54 10.91 16.80
N ILE A 593 -8.35 11.36 17.18
CA ILE A 593 -7.69 12.50 16.53
C ILE A 593 -6.56 11.99 15.63
N TRP A 594 -6.63 12.35 14.37
CA TRP A 594 -5.60 12.07 13.38
C TRP A 594 -4.75 13.31 13.16
N VAL A 595 -3.45 13.13 13.31
CA VAL A 595 -2.46 14.21 13.26
C VAL A 595 -1.46 13.93 12.17
N THR A 596 -1.34 14.82 11.20
CA THR A 596 -0.28 14.77 10.20
C THR A 596 0.96 15.52 10.70
N THR A 597 2.12 15.01 10.38
CA THR A 597 3.40 15.56 10.82
C THR A 597 4.41 15.61 9.67
N ALA A 598 5.61 16.11 9.93
CA ALA A 598 6.72 16.08 8.98
C ALA A 598 7.25 14.66 8.68
N ARG A 599 6.90 13.63 9.49
CA ARG A 599 7.42 12.25 9.38
C ARG A 599 6.33 11.20 9.55
N GLY A 600 5.20 11.36 8.87
CA GLY A 600 4.10 10.41 8.95
C GLY A 600 2.90 10.96 9.69
N ILE A 601 2.07 10.09 10.23
CA ILE A 601 0.83 10.44 10.93
C ILE A 601 0.74 9.74 12.28
N THR A 602 -0.04 10.34 13.17
CA THR A 602 -0.35 9.76 14.48
C THR A 602 -1.85 9.72 14.66
N ASN A 603 -2.39 8.56 15.03
CA ASN A 603 -3.74 8.43 15.57
C ASN A 603 -3.66 8.55 17.09
N VAL A 604 -4.28 9.58 17.65
CA VAL A 604 -4.37 9.80 19.10
C VAL A 604 -5.78 9.42 19.56
N ILE A 605 -5.85 8.48 20.51
CA ILE A 605 -7.08 7.93 21.06
C ILE A 605 -7.27 8.50 22.47
N PRO A 606 -8.16 9.49 22.65
CA PRO A 606 -8.45 10.03 23.96
C PRO A 606 -9.27 9.05 24.80
N ALA A 607 -8.88 8.87 26.03
CA ALA A 607 -9.62 8.09 27.05
C ALA A 607 -9.72 8.87 28.36
N VAL A 608 -10.64 8.49 29.23
CA VAL A 608 -10.77 9.07 30.56
C VAL A 608 -10.31 8.05 31.59
N ASP A 609 -9.34 8.41 32.40
CA ASP A 609 -8.95 7.62 33.56
C ASP A 609 -10.09 7.61 34.59
N LEU A 610 -10.69 6.45 34.80
CA LEU A 610 -11.84 6.27 35.70
C LEU A 610 -11.54 6.60 37.16
N LYS A 611 -10.27 6.63 37.58
CA LYS A 611 -9.88 6.93 38.98
C LYS A 611 -9.71 8.43 39.20
N THR A 612 -9.16 9.12 38.20
CA THR A 612 -8.81 10.54 38.35
C THR A 612 -9.80 11.47 37.60
N GLY A 613 -10.59 10.93 36.69
CA GLY A 613 -11.46 11.70 35.79
C GLY A 613 -10.72 12.53 34.74
N ARG A 614 -9.40 12.38 34.63
CA ARG A 614 -8.57 13.14 33.68
C ARG A 614 -8.44 12.42 32.35
N TYR A 615 -8.19 13.19 31.30
CA TYR A 615 -7.88 12.64 29.97
C TYR A 615 -6.48 11.98 29.97
N ILE A 616 -6.43 10.81 29.37
CA ILE A 616 -5.21 10.09 29.00
C ILE A 616 -5.25 9.83 27.49
N PHE A 617 -4.09 9.73 26.85
CA PHE A 617 -3.99 9.61 25.39
C PHE A 617 -3.15 8.40 25.03
N HIS A 618 -3.67 7.56 24.14
CA HIS A 618 -2.93 6.48 23.50
C HIS A 618 -2.61 6.87 22.08
N SER A 619 -1.41 6.58 21.61
CA SER A 619 -0.95 6.98 20.28
C SER A 619 -0.54 5.78 19.45
N CYS A 620 -0.95 5.75 18.18
CA CYS A 620 -0.48 4.82 17.16
C CYS A 620 0.17 5.61 16.03
N VAL A 621 1.41 5.27 15.69
CA VAL A 621 2.19 5.95 14.64
C VAL A 621 2.18 5.14 13.36
N TYR A 622 2.09 5.81 12.22
CA TYR A 622 2.17 5.24 10.89
C TYR A 622 3.16 6.05 10.03
N ASP A 623 3.91 5.34 9.20
CA ASP A 623 4.95 5.92 8.34
C ASP A 623 4.83 5.46 6.87
N ASP A 624 5.88 5.64 6.08
CA ASP A 624 5.94 5.24 4.68
C ASP A 624 5.79 3.71 4.50
N LYS A 625 6.15 2.91 5.51
CA LYS A 625 5.96 1.45 5.48
C LYS A 625 4.48 1.05 5.54
N ASP A 626 3.62 1.89 6.08
CA ASP A 626 2.17 1.70 6.11
C ASP A 626 1.46 2.20 4.84
N GLY A 627 2.18 2.78 3.89
CA GLY A 627 1.63 3.27 2.62
C GLY A 627 1.50 4.79 2.51
N LEU A 628 2.05 5.54 3.47
CA LEU A 628 2.08 6.99 3.34
C LEU A 628 3.08 7.43 2.25
N GLN A 629 2.87 8.61 1.68
CA GLN A 629 3.85 9.21 0.78
C GLN A 629 5.16 9.46 1.54
N ASN A 630 6.28 9.24 0.87
CA ASN A 630 7.63 9.43 1.44
C ASN A 630 8.03 10.91 1.50
N SER A 631 7.15 11.74 2.06
CA SER A 631 7.38 13.17 2.32
C SER A 631 6.49 13.60 3.47
N GLY A 632 6.82 14.72 4.10
CA GLY A 632 5.95 15.34 5.09
C GLY A 632 4.63 15.83 4.48
N PHE A 633 3.63 16.00 5.32
CA PHE A 633 2.34 16.58 4.94
C PHE A 633 2.37 18.10 5.02
N ASN A 634 1.64 18.74 4.11
CA ASN A 634 1.52 20.19 4.09
C ASN A 634 0.67 20.73 5.26
N LEU A 635 0.96 21.96 5.69
CA LEU A 635 0.27 22.58 6.80
C LEU A 635 -1.24 22.70 6.53
N ARG A 636 -2.05 22.18 7.46
CA ARG A 636 -3.53 22.19 7.42
C ARG A 636 -4.14 21.43 6.23
N SER A 637 -3.34 20.66 5.50
CA SER A 637 -3.80 19.86 4.35
C SER A 637 -4.33 18.50 4.80
N ILE A 638 -5.37 18.52 5.65
CA ILE A 638 -6.07 17.31 6.14
C ILE A 638 -7.57 17.61 6.21
N LYS A 639 -8.40 16.66 5.77
CA LYS A 639 -9.86 16.80 5.78
C LYS A 639 -10.55 15.46 5.95
N LYS A 640 -11.53 15.40 6.86
CA LYS A 640 -12.51 14.30 6.90
C LYS A 640 -13.66 14.66 5.95
N LEU A 641 -13.92 13.76 5.00
CA LEU A 641 -15.03 13.87 4.06
C LEU A 641 -16.35 13.44 4.70
N SER A 642 -17.46 13.84 4.09
CA SER A 642 -18.81 13.41 4.48
C SER A 642 -19.00 11.88 4.45
N SER A 643 -18.21 11.17 3.64
CA SER A 643 -18.15 9.71 3.58
C SER A 643 -17.47 9.05 4.79
N GLY A 644 -16.87 9.83 5.68
CA GLY A 644 -16.02 9.36 6.79
C GLY A 644 -14.56 9.08 6.39
N GLU A 645 -14.23 9.14 5.10
CA GLU A 645 -12.87 9.02 4.61
C GLU A 645 -12.03 10.25 5.00
N ILE A 646 -10.75 10.05 5.35
CA ILE A 646 -9.82 11.14 5.62
C ILE A 646 -8.83 11.26 4.45
N LEU A 647 -8.66 12.48 3.97
CA LEU A 647 -7.67 12.86 2.97
C LEU A 647 -6.57 13.70 3.61
N MET A 648 -5.32 13.46 3.22
CA MET A 648 -4.14 14.18 3.70
C MET A 648 -3.27 14.59 2.52
N GLY A 649 -3.02 15.88 2.36
CA GLY A 649 -2.23 16.43 1.28
C GLY A 649 -0.77 16.62 1.64
N GLY A 650 0.11 16.36 0.71
CA GLY A 650 1.55 16.56 0.82
C GLY A 650 2.18 16.92 -0.51
N LEU A 651 3.50 16.91 -0.55
CA LEU A 651 4.31 17.39 -1.68
C LEU A 651 4.05 16.64 -3.00
N TYR A 652 3.69 15.35 -2.93
CA TYR A 652 3.49 14.52 -4.13
C TYR A 652 2.02 14.20 -4.43
N GLY A 653 1.09 14.57 -3.55
CA GLY A 653 -0.32 14.28 -3.73
C GLY A 653 -1.07 14.10 -2.43
N ILE A 654 -2.02 13.17 -2.42
CA ILE A 654 -2.84 12.87 -1.25
C ILE A 654 -2.63 11.43 -0.80
N ASN A 655 -2.67 11.22 0.51
CA ASN A 655 -3.03 9.93 1.09
C ASN A 655 -4.51 9.93 1.48
N ARG A 656 -5.13 8.75 1.41
CA ARG A 656 -6.54 8.56 1.73
C ARG A 656 -6.77 7.26 2.48
N PHE A 657 -7.70 7.25 3.42
CA PHE A 657 -8.06 6.06 4.18
C PHE A 657 -9.39 6.23 4.89
N ARG A 658 -10.00 5.13 5.29
CA ARG A 658 -11.12 5.10 6.22
C ARG A 658 -10.62 4.68 7.59
N PRO A 659 -10.82 5.46 8.64
CA PRO A 659 -10.39 5.10 10.00
C PRO A 659 -10.85 3.71 10.47
N ASP A 660 -12.06 3.31 10.09
CA ASP A 660 -12.64 2.02 10.46
C ASP A 660 -11.92 0.81 9.81
N ASP A 661 -11.19 1.03 8.72
CA ASP A 661 -10.42 0.00 8.01
C ASP A 661 -9.00 -0.18 8.59
N ILE A 662 -8.56 0.74 9.46
CA ILE A 662 -7.25 0.70 10.11
C ILE A 662 -7.33 -0.18 11.37
N LYS A 663 -6.78 -1.39 11.27
CA LYS A 663 -6.72 -2.36 12.39
C LYS A 663 -5.34 -2.36 13.04
#